data_2e8fe658c8f54919644700bfee77be75
#
_entry.id   2e8fe658c8f54919644700bfee77be75
#
_cell.length_a   1.000
_cell.length_b   1.000
_cell.length_c   1.000
_cell.angle_alpha   90.00
_cell.angle_beta   90.00
_cell.angle_gamma   90.00
#
_symmetry.space_group_name_H-M   'P 1'
#
loop_
_entity.id
_entity.type
_entity.pdbx_description
1 polymer ?
#
loop_
_entity_poly.entity_id
_entity_poly.type
_entity_poly.pdbx_seq_one_letter_code
_entity_poly.pdbx_strand_id
1 'polypeptide(L)'
;MKKVNKFKLLAAGLLIGVAFWLLGSDFFTFMIWWEILWILGLVFMPITAQIFKGFDDNGWMYSKVIAIVICGYGVWILTSIKVVHFTTLSSVVITTLCGGSSIAYGIYGKQRKIFPWKHMELVYWEEVIFFVVFLLWTYMAGFHPAAHGTEKYMDFGFMKSMMRSTTLPSEDMWYAGKAFNYYYGGQYFAVFLTKLTGTKVEITYNLMRTMIAAFAFVLPFSLVRQMLKDKLGKRGRAWITDFGGILAGLSVSMSGNLHYIIYGKIFTLLGIREDYWFPSTTRFIGFDPPVTGDETIHEFPSYSFVLGDLHAHVINVFFVLAVLGILYAWIKRNSGKSWKQKEIFLMGLFLGIFLFSNTWDFMIYYVVICGTLFFGNLKRYLNSTDMKPSDVRTGIKWSVVQWIELLLTAVLISLPFHLQFKSVMVQGIGIVKIHTAFYQFCVLWAFPLLICGLFVVSTLIKNRNFTNKKNRNLFYKINVSDLYGVVLSLCAMGLILIPEIVYVRDIYEKTAPRANTMFKLTYQAYILFALMMSYILVFFVADRIKILQETKLDNRYEKKVRLSKVQITVGGMAIILLISTCGYFVNATTNWFTGFPLKNKYQTLNATAYIENAIPEDAAAIRWLNKNITGQPTVLEACGDSYKDYDNRVSAMTGLPTVLGWYVHEWLWRNNLDEENKRRTDVETIYTSTDKKEVQELLDKYEVNYIFIGSCEYQKYEGVNVALLSSLGEIVFKEENTMIVKL
;
A
#
# COMPACT_ATOMS: atom_id res chain seq x y z
N MET A 1 -1.47 -37.65 12.47
CA MET A 1 -0.61 -36.81 11.61
C MET A 1 -0.43 -37.51 10.27
N LYS A 2 -0.97 -36.96 9.16
CA LYS A 2 -0.62 -37.43 7.80
C LYS A 2 0.89 -37.23 7.62
N LYS A 3 1.60 -38.27 7.14
CA LYS A 3 3.03 -38.19 6.80
C LYS A 3 3.24 -36.91 5.99
N VAL A 4 4.13 -36.03 6.46
CA VAL A 4 4.56 -34.86 5.66
C VAL A 4 5.09 -35.37 4.35
N ASN A 5 4.53 -34.89 3.27
CA ASN A 5 4.93 -35.37 1.94
C ASN A 5 6.38 -34.96 1.70
N LYS A 6 7.30 -35.93 1.57
CA LYS A 6 8.72 -35.69 1.33
C LYS A 6 8.96 -34.73 0.15
N PHE A 7 8.10 -34.78 -0.86
CA PHE A 7 8.13 -33.87 -1.99
C PHE A 7 7.94 -32.39 -1.59
N LYS A 8 7.03 -32.09 -0.67
CA LYS A 8 6.79 -30.71 -0.20
C LYS A 8 7.97 -30.16 0.60
N LEU A 9 8.61 -30.99 1.41
CA LEU A 9 9.84 -30.62 2.13
C LEU A 9 11.00 -30.35 1.15
N LEU A 10 11.14 -31.22 0.15
CA LEU A 10 12.15 -31.03 -0.90
C LEU A 10 11.91 -29.73 -1.69
N ALA A 11 10.64 -29.48 -2.08
CA ALA A 11 10.28 -28.25 -2.80
C ALA A 11 10.54 -27.00 -1.96
N ALA A 12 10.22 -27.00 -0.67
CA ALA A 12 10.54 -25.90 0.24
C ALA A 12 12.06 -25.70 0.37
N GLY A 13 12.84 -26.77 0.53
CA GLY A 13 14.30 -26.70 0.58
C GLY A 13 14.90 -26.14 -0.72
N LEU A 14 14.38 -26.56 -1.88
CA LEU A 14 14.79 -26.02 -3.18
C LEU A 14 14.49 -24.52 -3.30
N LEU A 15 13.31 -24.07 -2.87
CA LEU A 15 12.95 -22.65 -2.88
C LEU A 15 13.90 -21.82 -1.98
N ILE A 16 14.22 -22.32 -0.80
CA ILE A 16 15.19 -21.65 0.10
C ILE A 16 16.59 -21.61 -0.57
N GLY A 17 17.03 -22.71 -1.20
CA GLY A 17 18.27 -22.74 -1.96
C GLY A 17 18.31 -21.74 -3.13
N VAL A 18 17.19 -21.62 -3.85
CA VAL A 18 17.04 -20.60 -4.92
C VAL A 18 17.11 -19.19 -4.34
N ALA A 19 16.45 -18.93 -3.21
CA ALA A 19 16.51 -17.62 -2.55
C ALA A 19 17.95 -17.27 -2.12
N PHE A 20 18.68 -18.23 -1.54
CA PHE A 20 20.09 -18.05 -1.19
C PHE A 20 20.94 -17.71 -2.42
N TRP A 21 20.76 -18.47 -3.51
CA TRP A 21 21.50 -18.22 -4.74
C TRP A 21 21.17 -16.86 -5.37
N LEU A 22 19.91 -16.45 -5.38
CA LEU A 22 19.45 -15.20 -5.99
C LEU A 22 19.90 -13.97 -5.18
N LEU A 23 19.73 -13.99 -3.85
CA LEU A 23 19.91 -12.81 -3.00
C LEU A 23 21.32 -12.66 -2.43
N GLY A 24 22.13 -13.73 -2.40
CA GLY A 24 23.50 -13.66 -1.88
C GLY A 24 23.55 -13.20 -0.43
N SER A 25 24.25 -12.09 -0.14
CA SER A 25 24.39 -11.52 1.21
C SER A 25 23.07 -11.05 1.83
N ASP A 26 22.11 -10.65 1.00
CA ASP A 26 20.82 -10.14 1.46
C ASP A 26 19.85 -11.26 1.92
N PHE A 27 20.17 -12.53 1.62
CA PHE A 27 19.36 -13.69 1.94
C PHE A 27 18.96 -13.79 3.40
N PHE A 28 19.89 -13.59 4.33
CA PHE A 28 19.60 -13.75 5.77
C PHE A 28 18.58 -12.72 6.26
N THR A 29 18.70 -11.46 5.81
CA THR A 29 17.73 -10.41 6.19
C THR A 29 16.36 -10.69 5.59
N PHE A 30 16.30 -11.17 4.34
CA PHE A 30 15.05 -11.63 3.71
C PHE A 30 14.39 -12.76 4.49
N MET A 31 15.16 -13.78 4.90
CA MET A 31 14.64 -14.92 5.66
C MET A 31 14.12 -14.51 7.03
N ILE A 32 14.84 -13.64 7.76
CA ILE A 32 14.39 -13.11 9.06
C ILE A 32 13.01 -12.42 8.91
N TRP A 33 12.82 -11.63 7.86
CA TRP A 33 11.54 -10.98 7.59
C TRP A 33 10.44 -11.97 7.27
N TRP A 34 10.72 -12.97 6.43
CA TRP A 34 9.74 -14.00 6.11
C TRP A 34 9.37 -14.84 7.36
N GLU A 35 10.35 -15.23 8.16
CA GLU A 35 10.14 -16.02 9.39
C GLU A 35 9.32 -15.26 10.42
N ILE A 36 9.61 -13.97 10.66
CA ILE A 36 8.82 -13.18 11.62
C ILE A 36 7.37 -13.04 11.17
N LEU A 37 7.14 -12.83 9.86
CA LEU A 37 5.78 -12.79 9.31
C LEU A 37 5.06 -14.13 9.47
N TRP A 38 5.76 -15.24 9.30
CA TRP A 38 5.23 -16.58 9.50
C TRP A 38 4.87 -16.83 10.97
N ILE A 39 5.74 -16.48 11.91
CA ILE A 39 5.50 -16.57 13.35
C ILE A 39 4.32 -15.69 13.76
N LEU A 40 4.28 -14.44 13.34
CA LEU A 40 3.17 -13.53 13.60
C LEU A 40 1.85 -14.11 13.10
N GLY A 41 1.85 -14.66 11.88
CA GLY A 41 0.70 -15.34 11.31
C GLY A 41 0.20 -16.50 12.19
N LEU A 42 1.09 -17.39 12.64
CA LEU A 42 0.76 -18.50 13.53
C LEU A 42 0.18 -18.06 14.88
N VAL A 43 0.84 -17.09 15.50
CA VAL A 43 0.49 -16.61 16.84
C VAL A 43 -0.88 -15.90 16.84
N PHE A 44 -1.25 -15.23 15.73
CA PHE A 44 -2.52 -14.52 15.61
C PHE A 44 -3.67 -15.32 14.97
N MET A 45 -3.44 -16.56 14.55
CA MET A 45 -4.51 -17.44 14.07
C MET A 45 -5.70 -17.59 15.04
N PRO A 46 -5.53 -17.64 16.39
CA PRO A 46 -6.67 -17.73 17.30
C PRO A 46 -7.68 -16.59 17.15
N ILE A 47 -7.21 -15.35 16.95
CA ILE A 47 -8.07 -14.19 16.73
C ILE A 47 -8.61 -14.20 15.30
N THR A 48 -7.74 -14.40 14.31
CA THR A 48 -8.07 -14.29 12.88
C THR A 48 -9.09 -15.35 12.45
N ALA A 49 -8.93 -16.59 12.90
CA ALA A 49 -9.88 -17.67 12.58
C ALA A 49 -11.32 -17.40 13.07
N GLN A 50 -11.50 -16.52 14.06
CA GLN A 50 -12.85 -16.09 14.49
C GLN A 50 -13.46 -15.08 13.54
N ILE A 51 -12.66 -14.24 12.92
CA ILE A 51 -13.08 -13.23 11.94
C ILE A 51 -13.37 -13.93 10.62
N PHE A 52 -12.44 -14.75 10.15
CA PHE A 52 -12.51 -15.47 8.88
C PHE A 52 -13.17 -16.86 8.98
N LYS A 53 -14.06 -17.05 9.95
CA LYS A 53 -14.80 -18.30 10.10
C LYS A 53 -15.63 -18.58 8.84
N GLY A 54 -15.28 -19.64 8.14
CA GLY A 54 -15.91 -20.04 6.89
C GLY A 54 -15.07 -19.76 5.63
N PHE A 55 -13.89 -19.13 5.78
CA PHE A 55 -12.82 -19.25 4.80
C PHE A 55 -12.15 -20.63 4.94
N ASP A 56 -11.66 -21.19 3.84
CA ASP A 56 -11.01 -22.50 3.85
C ASP A 56 -9.69 -22.50 4.63
N ASP A 57 -8.94 -21.38 4.49
CA ASP A 57 -7.67 -21.12 5.16
C ASP A 57 -7.84 -20.49 6.56
N ASN A 58 -9.09 -20.25 7.02
CA ASN A 58 -9.40 -19.48 8.22
C ASN A 58 -8.71 -18.11 8.28
N GLY A 59 -8.38 -17.52 7.13
CA GLY A 59 -7.71 -16.24 7.01
C GLY A 59 -6.21 -16.28 7.28
N TRP A 60 -5.52 -17.37 6.89
CA TRP A 60 -4.09 -17.55 7.11
C TRP A 60 -3.24 -16.36 6.66
N MET A 61 -3.42 -15.88 5.42
CA MET A 61 -2.66 -14.73 4.95
C MET A 61 -3.04 -13.42 5.65
N TYR A 62 -4.30 -13.27 6.02
CA TYR A 62 -4.80 -12.11 6.77
C TYR A 62 -4.26 -12.07 8.20
N SER A 63 -3.92 -13.23 8.79
CA SER A 63 -3.39 -13.30 10.16
C SER A 63 -2.07 -12.54 10.32
N LYS A 64 -1.22 -12.55 9.29
CA LYS A 64 0.04 -11.80 9.24
C LYS A 64 -0.21 -10.29 9.30
N VAL A 65 -1.14 -9.80 8.49
CA VAL A 65 -1.48 -8.35 8.43
C VAL A 65 -2.16 -7.90 9.73
N ILE A 66 -3.10 -8.68 10.23
CA ILE A 66 -3.79 -8.39 11.52
C ILE A 66 -2.78 -8.35 12.67
N ALA A 67 -1.79 -9.25 12.68
CA ALA A 67 -0.72 -9.24 13.67
C ALA A 67 0.13 -7.98 13.58
N ILE A 68 0.57 -7.58 12.37
CA ILE A 68 1.32 -6.34 12.15
C ILE A 68 0.53 -5.14 12.67
N VAL A 69 -0.76 -5.07 12.36
CA VAL A 69 -1.64 -3.96 12.74
C VAL A 69 -1.84 -3.91 14.25
N ILE A 70 -2.18 -5.02 14.90
CA ILE A 70 -2.42 -5.03 16.35
C ILE A 70 -1.15 -4.76 17.13
N CYS A 71 -0.04 -5.42 16.80
CA CYS A 71 1.23 -5.24 17.49
C CYS A 71 1.83 -3.85 17.22
N GLY A 72 1.87 -3.43 15.95
CA GLY A 72 2.39 -2.13 15.57
C GLY A 72 1.57 -0.99 16.16
N TYR A 73 0.23 -1.07 16.12
CA TYR A 73 -0.62 -0.09 16.80
C TYR A 73 -0.40 -0.08 18.31
N GLY A 74 -0.24 -1.24 18.94
CA GLY A 74 0.06 -1.35 20.38
C GLY A 74 1.37 -0.64 20.76
N VAL A 75 2.42 -0.79 19.97
CA VAL A 75 3.68 -0.04 20.16
C VAL A 75 3.47 1.45 19.90
N TRP A 76 2.81 1.80 18.79
CA TRP A 76 2.57 3.19 18.40
C TRP A 76 1.81 3.97 19.48
N ILE A 77 0.70 3.45 19.97
CA ILE A 77 -0.13 4.16 20.96
C ILE A 77 0.61 4.37 22.26
N LEU A 78 1.27 3.33 22.80
CA LEU A 78 1.98 3.41 24.07
C LEU A 78 3.19 4.36 24.00
N THR A 79 3.84 4.43 22.83
CA THR A 79 4.94 5.37 22.60
C THR A 79 4.43 6.80 22.41
N SER A 80 3.34 6.99 21.65
CA SER A 80 2.77 8.31 21.37
C SER A 80 2.21 8.99 22.62
N ILE A 81 1.67 8.21 23.57
CA ILE A 81 1.25 8.72 24.90
C ILE A 81 2.38 8.68 25.94
N LYS A 82 3.63 8.41 25.51
CA LYS A 82 4.86 8.45 26.34
C LYS A 82 4.88 7.48 27.52
N VAL A 83 4.15 6.35 27.46
CA VAL A 83 4.19 5.29 28.48
C VAL A 83 5.44 4.42 28.33
N VAL A 84 5.91 4.22 27.10
CA VAL A 84 7.15 3.49 26.79
C VAL A 84 7.96 4.24 25.75
N HIS A 85 9.27 3.98 25.71
CA HIS A 85 10.13 4.48 24.64
C HIS A 85 10.04 3.60 23.38
N PHE A 86 10.16 4.20 22.20
CA PHE A 86 10.17 3.50 20.92
C PHE A 86 11.51 2.81 20.66
N THR A 87 11.71 1.65 21.23
CA THR A 87 12.94 0.86 21.17
C THR A 87 12.68 -0.54 20.59
N THR A 88 13.74 -1.26 20.22
CA THR A 88 13.66 -2.68 19.86
C THR A 88 13.05 -3.50 20.99
N LEU A 89 13.48 -3.24 22.24
CA LEU A 89 12.98 -3.98 23.41
C LEU A 89 11.47 -3.79 23.58
N SER A 90 10.98 -2.55 23.56
CA SER A 90 9.53 -2.28 23.69
C SER A 90 8.72 -2.90 22.56
N SER A 91 9.24 -2.85 21.31
CA SER A 91 8.62 -3.49 20.16
C SER A 91 8.49 -5.00 20.33
N VAL A 92 9.53 -5.67 20.80
CA VAL A 92 9.52 -7.12 21.08
C VAL A 92 8.59 -7.46 22.24
N VAL A 93 8.69 -6.74 23.36
CA VAL A 93 7.87 -7.02 24.57
C VAL A 93 6.38 -6.85 24.27
N ILE A 94 5.98 -5.72 23.65
CA ILE A 94 4.58 -5.46 23.33
C ILE A 94 4.05 -6.48 22.32
N THR A 95 4.84 -6.81 21.27
CA THR A 95 4.48 -7.85 20.31
C THR A 95 4.28 -9.21 21.00
N THR A 96 5.16 -9.57 21.95
CA THR A 96 5.06 -10.81 22.72
C THR A 96 3.81 -10.81 23.60
N LEU A 97 3.48 -9.69 24.25
CA LEU A 97 2.25 -9.57 25.07
C LEU A 97 0.98 -9.67 24.21
N CYS A 98 0.94 -9.01 23.05
CA CYS A 98 -0.18 -9.12 22.11
C CYS A 98 -0.32 -10.57 21.60
N GLY A 99 0.78 -11.21 21.22
CA GLY A 99 0.81 -12.60 20.79
C GLY A 99 0.38 -13.57 21.88
N GLY A 100 0.91 -13.40 23.09
CA GLY A 100 0.50 -14.17 24.27
C GLY A 100 -1.00 -14.03 24.56
N SER A 101 -1.55 -12.82 24.42
CA SER A 101 -2.99 -12.56 24.57
C SER A 101 -3.82 -13.28 23.49
N SER A 102 -3.33 -13.33 22.25
CA SER A 102 -3.97 -14.10 21.17
C SER A 102 -3.98 -15.60 21.46
N ILE A 103 -2.87 -16.15 21.92
CA ILE A 103 -2.77 -17.57 22.29
C ILE A 103 -3.67 -17.89 23.49
N ALA A 104 -3.64 -17.05 24.53
CA ALA A 104 -4.50 -17.21 25.70
C ALA A 104 -5.98 -17.18 25.33
N TYR A 105 -6.38 -16.26 24.44
CA TYR A 105 -7.73 -16.20 23.88
C TYR A 105 -8.12 -17.51 23.17
N GLY A 106 -7.19 -18.13 22.44
CA GLY A 106 -7.40 -19.43 21.79
C GLY A 106 -7.62 -20.58 22.81
N ILE A 107 -6.81 -20.62 23.85
CA ILE A 107 -6.84 -21.66 24.89
C ILE A 107 -8.11 -21.55 25.77
N TYR A 108 -8.32 -20.37 26.38
CA TYR A 108 -9.44 -20.15 27.31
C TYR A 108 -10.79 -20.09 26.60
N GLY A 109 -10.82 -19.63 25.35
CA GLY A 109 -12.01 -19.62 24.52
C GLY A 109 -12.48 -21.00 24.04
N LYS A 110 -11.80 -22.09 24.44
CA LYS A 110 -12.06 -23.51 24.04
C LYS A 110 -12.21 -23.63 22.51
N GLN A 111 -11.37 -22.94 21.77
CA GLN A 111 -11.42 -22.85 20.32
C GLN A 111 -10.84 -24.11 19.68
N ARG A 112 -11.65 -25.10 19.42
CA ARG A 112 -11.22 -26.41 18.87
C ARG A 112 -10.83 -26.36 17.36
N LYS A 113 -11.09 -25.25 16.65
CA LYS A 113 -10.87 -25.14 15.19
C LYS A 113 -10.12 -23.87 14.80
N ILE A 114 -8.99 -23.63 15.45
CA ILE A 114 -8.14 -22.47 15.16
C ILE A 114 -7.44 -22.65 13.80
N PHE A 115 -6.79 -23.82 13.65
CA PHE A 115 -6.07 -24.13 12.42
C PHE A 115 -6.95 -24.85 11.40
N PRO A 116 -6.81 -24.56 10.11
CA PRO A 116 -7.56 -25.19 9.03
C PRO A 116 -7.00 -26.58 8.69
N TRP A 117 -6.93 -27.52 9.67
CA TRP A 117 -6.33 -28.85 9.51
C TRP A 117 -6.85 -29.62 8.29
N LYS A 118 -8.11 -29.38 7.89
CA LYS A 118 -8.69 -30.00 6.68
C LYS A 118 -8.15 -29.40 5.39
N HIS A 119 -7.61 -28.20 5.43
CA HIS A 119 -7.17 -27.40 4.29
C HIS A 119 -5.69 -27.02 4.38
N MET A 120 -4.88 -27.77 5.13
CA MET A 120 -3.43 -27.53 5.25
C MET A 120 -2.70 -27.53 3.90
N GLU A 121 -3.27 -28.22 2.92
CA GLU A 121 -2.78 -28.16 1.53
C GLU A 121 -2.87 -26.74 0.96
N LEU A 122 -4.00 -26.07 1.18
CA LEU A 122 -4.20 -24.68 0.74
C LEU A 122 -3.25 -23.73 1.49
N VAL A 123 -3.15 -23.85 2.81
CA VAL A 123 -2.24 -23.03 3.64
C VAL A 123 -0.79 -23.17 3.17
N TYR A 124 -0.38 -24.41 2.85
CA TYR A 124 0.96 -24.66 2.31
C TYR A 124 1.17 -23.92 0.97
N TRP A 125 0.22 -24.02 0.03
CA TRP A 125 0.33 -23.36 -1.26
C TRP A 125 0.24 -21.84 -1.17
N GLU A 126 -0.58 -21.30 -0.28
CA GLU A 126 -0.62 -19.86 -0.01
C GLU A 126 0.73 -19.36 0.52
N GLU A 127 1.38 -20.12 1.42
CA GLU A 127 2.70 -19.75 1.93
C GLU A 127 3.78 -19.86 0.86
N VAL A 128 3.72 -20.90 0.00
CA VAL A 128 4.62 -21.03 -1.16
C VAL A 128 4.45 -19.87 -2.13
N ILE A 129 3.21 -19.50 -2.45
CA ILE A 129 2.92 -18.35 -3.33
C ILE A 129 3.45 -17.07 -2.71
N PHE A 130 3.21 -16.84 -1.41
CA PHE A 130 3.71 -15.68 -0.70
C PHE A 130 5.24 -15.61 -0.77
N PHE A 131 5.92 -16.70 -0.43
CA PHE A 131 7.38 -16.77 -0.47
C PHE A 131 7.93 -16.50 -1.88
N VAL A 132 7.36 -17.14 -2.90
CA VAL A 132 7.82 -16.98 -4.30
C VAL A 132 7.60 -15.55 -4.79
N VAL A 133 6.44 -14.95 -4.52
CA VAL A 133 6.16 -13.57 -4.96
C VAL A 133 6.99 -12.57 -4.16
N PHE A 134 7.20 -12.80 -2.85
CA PHE A 134 8.07 -11.96 -2.03
C PHE A 134 9.52 -12.05 -2.51
N LEU A 135 10.02 -13.27 -2.80
CA LEU A 135 11.34 -13.48 -3.38
C LEU A 135 11.49 -12.81 -4.75
N LEU A 136 10.49 -12.96 -5.63
CA LEU A 136 10.50 -12.34 -6.97
C LEU A 136 10.65 -10.81 -6.87
N TRP A 137 9.78 -10.16 -6.10
CA TRP A 137 9.85 -8.71 -5.95
C TRP A 137 11.13 -8.25 -5.23
N THR A 138 11.60 -9.03 -4.23
CA THR A 138 12.86 -8.73 -3.53
C THR A 138 14.06 -8.84 -4.46
N TYR A 139 14.11 -9.88 -5.29
CA TYR A 139 15.14 -10.03 -6.31
C TYR A 139 15.09 -8.87 -7.32
N MET A 140 13.89 -8.49 -7.79
CA MET A 140 13.72 -7.35 -8.68
C MET A 140 14.19 -6.03 -8.03
N ALA A 141 13.92 -5.82 -6.75
CA ALA A 141 14.36 -4.64 -6.02
C ALA A 141 15.89 -4.48 -5.99
N GLY A 142 16.63 -5.58 -5.97
CA GLY A 142 18.10 -5.57 -5.96
C GLY A 142 18.77 -5.08 -7.25
N PHE A 143 18.01 -4.84 -8.32
CA PHE A 143 18.52 -4.20 -9.55
C PHE A 143 18.39 -2.68 -9.52
N HIS A 144 17.51 -2.14 -8.69
CA HIS A 144 17.33 -0.71 -8.50
C HIS A 144 16.99 -0.42 -7.01
N PRO A 145 17.97 -0.64 -6.10
CA PRO A 145 17.71 -0.57 -4.66
C PRO A 145 17.65 0.85 -4.11
N ALA A 146 18.17 1.84 -4.84
CA ALA A 146 18.40 3.18 -4.35
C ALA A 146 17.12 3.89 -3.84
N ALA A 147 17.17 4.40 -2.62
CA ALA A 147 16.18 5.34 -2.09
C ALA A 147 16.46 6.74 -2.63
N HIS A 148 16.35 6.90 -3.96
CA HIS A 148 16.71 8.09 -4.70
C HIS A 148 15.69 8.38 -5.80
N GLY A 149 15.49 9.66 -6.09
CA GLY A 149 14.47 10.12 -7.02
C GLY A 149 13.06 10.11 -6.43
N THR A 150 12.20 10.99 -6.90
CA THR A 150 10.85 11.21 -6.34
C THR A 150 10.87 11.46 -4.81
N GLU A 151 9.85 11.02 -4.08
CA GLU A 151 9.77 11.16 -2.63
C GLU A 151 10.45 10.02 -1.84
N LYS A 152 11.16 9.10 -2.51
CA LYS A 152 11.86 7.98 -1.85
C LYS A 152 12.86 8.43 -0.80
N TYR A 153 13.49 9.56 -1.06
CA TYR A 153 14.45 10.19 -0.16
C TYR A 153 13.81 10.63 1.16
N MET A 154 12.65 11.24 1.07
CA MET A 154 11.81 11.62 2.19
C MET A 154 11.36 10.39 2.99
N ASP A 155 10.79 9.40 2.30
CA ASP A 155 10.29 8.17 2.93
C ASP A 155 11.40 7.43 3.70
N PHE A 156 12.58 7.33 3.09
CA PHE A 156 13.76 6.74 3.72
C PHE A 156 14.23 7.56 4.94
N GLY A 157 14.29 8.88 4.80
CA GLY A 157 14.68 9.78 5.89
C GLY A 157 13.71 9.72 7.08
N PHE A 158 12.41 9.62 6.84
CA PHE A 158 11.43 9.37 7.91
C PHE A 158 11.72 8.08 8.66
N MET A 159 12.03 6.99 7.93
CA MET A 159 12.42 5.73 8.58
C MET A 159 13.71 5.89 9.41
N LYS A 160 14.71 6.61 8.90
CA LYS A 160 15.99 6.85 9.62
C LYS A 160 15.77 7.69 10.86
N SER A 161 14.98 8.76 10.80
CA SER A 161 14.64 9.57 11.96
C SER A 161 13.91 8.76 13.04
N MET A 162 12.86 8.01 12.68
CA MET A 162 12.13 7.15 13.60
C MET A 162 12.97 6.01 14.18
N MET A 163 14.00 5.52 13.48
CA MET A 163 14.94 4.53 14.05
C MET A 163 15.75 5.10 15.20
N ARG A 164 16.15 6.37 15.12
CA ARG A 164 16.90 7.07 16.18
C ARG A 164 16.02 7.52 17.32
N SER A 165 14.78 7.88 17.00
CA SER A 165 13.85 8.44 18.00
C SER A 165 13.42 7.41 19.04
N THR A 166 13.28 7.90 20.26
CA THR A 166 12.69 7.16 21.39
C THR A 166 11.22 7.54 21.63
N THR A 167 10.70 8.53 20.91
CA THR A 167 9.32 9.04 21.01
C THR A 167 8.65 9.10 19.65
N LEU A 168 7.31 9.15 19.63
CA LEU A 168 6.52 9.35 18.42
C LEU A 168 5.50 10.49 18.64
N PRO A 169 5.30 11.37 17.62
CA PRO A 169 6.07 11.43 16.38
C PRO A 169 7.55 11.76 16.68
N SER A 170 8.41 11.33 15.75
CA SER A 170 9.85 11.61 15.77
C SER A 170 10.11 13.09 15.51
N GLU A 171 11.28 13.57 15.92
CA GLU A 171 11.75 14.88 15.47
C GLU A 171 11.94 14.87 13.95
N ASP A 172 11.59 16.01 13.35
CA ASP A 172 11.66 16.16 11.89
C ASP A 172 13.12 16.32 11.44
N MET A 173 13.56 15.41 10.57
CA MET A 173 14.91 15.46 10.06
C MET A 173 15.21 16.72 9.24
N TRP A 174 14.16 17.39 8.72
CA TRP A 174 14.30 18.56 7.88
C TRP A 174 13.90 19.88 8.58
N TYR A 175 13.53 19.80 9.86
CA TYR A 175 13.11 20.97 10.61
C TYR A 175 13.43 20.84 12.09
N ALA A 176 14.69 21.08 12.47
CA ALA A 176 15.17 20.95 13.86
C ALA A 176 14.28 21.66 14.88
N GLY A 177 14.06 21.01 16.03
CA GLY A 177 13.24 21.50 17.13
C GLY A 177 11.74 21.30 16.94
N LYS A 178 11.30 20.60 15.89
CA LYS A 178 9.88 20.27 15.66
C LYS A 178 9.71 18.79 15.31
N ALA A 179 8.53 18.26 15.66
CA ALA A 179 8.14 16.92 15.25
C ALA A 179 7.60 16.91 13.80
N PHE A 180 7.54 15.72 13.18
CA PHE A 180 6.91 15.54 11.87
C PHE A 180 5.51 16.14 11.82
N ASN A 181 5.24 16.92 10.79
CA ASN A 181 3.90 17.42 10.47
C ASN A 181 3.39 16.83 9.14
N TYR A 182 3.56 15.54 8.97
CA TYR A 182 3.14 14.79 7.79
C TYR A 182 2.61 13.39 8.19
N TYR A 183 2.01 12.66 7.24
CA TYR A 183 1.60 11.27 7.44
C TYR A 183 2.82 10.36 7.54
N TYR A 184 3.15 9.90 8.71
CA TYR A 184 4.30 9.01 8.92
C TYR A 184 3.90 7.56 9.29
N GLY A 185 2.60 7.29 9.39
CA GLY A 185 2.09 5.99 9.87
C GLY A 185 2.51 4.80 9.00
N GLY A 186 2.62 4.99 7.70
CA GLY A 186 3.08 3.95 6.79
C GLY A 186 4.54 3.58 7.06
N GLN A 187 5.43 4.56 7.02
CA GLN A 187 6.86 4.39 7.29
C GLN A 187 7.11 3.92 8.73
N TYR A 188 6.23 4.32 9.68
CA TYR A 188 6.26 3.80 11.05
C TYR A 188 6.13 2.27 11.08
N PHE A 189 5.18 1.67 10.33
CA PHE A 189 5.04 0.21 10.30
C PHE A 189 6.28 -0.48 9.72
N ALA A 190 6.97 0.14 8.76
CA ALA A 190 8.26 -0.35 8.26
C ALA A 190 9.33 -0.31 9.36
N VAL A 191 9.41 0.78 10.12
CA VAL A 191 10.36 0.92 11.23
C VAL A 191 10.01 -0.03 12.39
N PHE A 192 8.73 -0.21 12.70
CA PHE A 192 8.29 -1.19 13.69
C PHE A 192 8.79 -2.60 13.35
N LEU A 193 8.61 -3.05 12.11
CA LEU A 193 9.12 -4.35 11.64
C LEU A 193 10.66 -4.40 11.66
N THR A 194 11.32 -3.31 11.29
CA THR A 194 12.78 -3.19 11.33
C THR A 194 13.31 -3.34 12.77
N LYS A 195 12.71 -2.64 13.74
CA LYS A 195 13.06 -2.78 15.16
C LYS A 195 12.73 -4.19 15.68
N LEU A 196 11.57 -4.74 15.33
CA LEU A 196 11.15 -6.08 15.76
C LEU A 196 12.10 -7.19 15.27
N THR A 197 12.65 -7.04 14.06
CA THR A 197 13.58 -7.99 13.45
C THR A 197 15.05 -7.71 13.77
N GLY A 198 15.38 -6.55 14.37
CA GLY A 198 16.76 -6.14 14.63
C GLY A 198 17.58 -5.89 13.36
N THR A 199 16.92 -5.61 12.24
CA THR A 199 17.56 -5.41 10.93
C THR A 199 17.86 -3.93 10.67
N LYS A 200 18.46 -3.60 9.51
CA LYS A 200 18.90 -2.24 9.16
C LYS A 200 17.95 -1.60 8.17
N VAL A 201 17.65 -0.30 8.36
CA VAL A 201 16.75 0.47 7.48
C VAL A 201 17.21 0.45 6.04
N GLU A 202 18.52 0.47 5.79
CA GLU A 202 19.13 0.43 4.46
C GLU A 202 18.67 -0.77 3.62
N ILE A 203 18.39 -1.89 4.26
CA ILE A 203 17.86 -3.11 3.61
C ILE A 203 16.33 -3.17 3.71
N THR A 204 15.80 -2.79 4.88
CA THR A 204 14.37 -3.00 5.16
C THR A 204 13.45 -2.01 4.45
N TYR A 205 13.96 -0.87 3.99
CA TYR A 205 13.27 -0.02 3.03
C TYR A 205 12.81 -0.84 1.81
N ASN A 206 13.73 -1.59 1.22
CA ASN A 206 13.42 -2.45 0.06
C ASN A 206 12.58 -3.67 0.43
N LEU A 207 12.80 -4.29 1.59
CA LEU A 207 12.00 -5.43 2.03
C LEU A 207 10.55 -5.03 2.33
N MET A 208 10.30 -3.83 2.86
CA MET A 208 8.95 -3.36 3.13
C MET A 208 8.15 -3.23 1.82
N ARG A 209 8.69 -2.56 0.79
CA ARG A 209 8.01 -2.40 -0.50
C ARG A 209 7.73 -3.72 -1.20
N THR A 210 8.66 -4.69 -1.12
CA THR A 210 8.50 -6.00 -1.76
C THR A 210 7.56 -6.92 -0.98
N MET A 211 7.50 -6.81 0.34
CA MET A 211 6.50 -7.43 1.18
C MET A 211 5.08 -6.94 0.85
N ILE A 212 4.90 -5.64 0.66
CA ILE A 212 3.62 -5.06 0.24
C ILE A 212 3.17 -5.65 -1.10
N ALA A 213 4.08 -5.72 -2.08
CA ALA A 213 3.81 -6.31 -3.39
C ALA A 213 3.43 -7.80 -3.31
N ALA A 214 4.03 -8.56 -2.38
CA ALA A 214 3.67 -9.94 -2.11
C ALA A 214 2.27 -10.07 -1.48
N PHE A 215 1.94 -9.22 -0.51
CA PHE A 215 0.58 -9.18 0.04
C PHE A 215 -0.45 -8.72 -1.00
N ALA A 216 -0.08 -7.81 -1.91
CA ALA A 216 -0.92 -7.39 -3.04
C ALA A 216 -1.22 -8.52 -4.03
N PHE A 217 -0.51 -9.64 -3.95
CA PHE A 217 -0.82 -10.87 -4.67
C PHE A 217 -1.66 -11.83 -3.83
N VAL A 218 -1.21 -12.18 -2.61
CA VAL A 218 -1.82 -13.30 -1.87
C VAL A 218 -3.14 -12.96 -1.18
N LEU A 219 -3.37 -11.69 -0.78
CA LEU A 219 -4.66 -11.29 -0.22
C LEU A 219 -5.78 -11.31 -1.26
N PRO A 220 -5.60 -10.75 -2.48
CA PRO A 220 -6.49 -10.96 -3.61
C PRO A 220 -6.73 -12.43 -3.96
N PHE A 221 -5.65 -13.25 -3.96
CA PHE A 221 -5.75 -14.68 -4.19
C PHE A 221 -6.74 -15.34 -3.22
N SER A 222 -6.54 -15.16 -1.91
CA SER A 222 -7.40 -15.76 -0.89
C SER A 222 -8.84 -15.25 -0.98
N LEU A 223 -9.05 -13.93 -1.17
CA LEU A 223 -10.38 -13.31 -1.26
C LEU A 223 -11.18 -13.85 -2.46
N VAL A 224 -10.63 -13.71 -3.66
CA VAL A 224 -11.36 -14.08 -4.91
C VAL A 224 -11.57 -15.58 -4.99
N ARG A 225 -10.57 -16.38 -4.60
CA ARG A 225 -10.70 -17.82 -4.45
C ARG A 225 -11.89 -18.20 -3.56
N GLN A 226 -12.01 -17.54 -2.37
CA GLN A 226 -13.11 -17.80 -1.45
C GLN A 226 -14.46 -17.32 -2.01
N MET A 227 -14.52 -16.16 -2.67
CA MET A 227 -15.72 -15.66 -3.33
C MET A 227 -16.22 -16.64 -4.40
N LEU A 228 -15.32 -17.13 -5.24
CA LEU A 228 -15.65 -18.13 -6.29
C LEU A 228 -16.14 -19.44 -5.69
N LYS A 229 -15.50 -19.91 -4.61
CA LYS A 229 -15.93 -21.11 -3.92
C LYS A 229 -17.34 -20.99 -3.35
N ASP A 230 -17.63 -19.86 -2.69
CA ASP A 230 -18.96 -19.60 -2.13
C ASP A 230 -20.03 -19.46 -3.21
N LYS A 231 -19.66 -18.93 -4.37
CA LYS A 231 -20.57 -18.79 -5.52
C LYS A 231 -20.83 -20.10 -6.24
N LEU A 232 -19.78 -20.89 -6.52
CA LEU A 232 -19.88 -22.14 -7.27
C LEU A 232 -20.34 -23.32 -6.39
N GLY A 233 -20.13 -23.23 -5.06
CA GLY A 233 -20.51 -24.25 -4.09
C GLY A 233 -19.78 -25.59 -4.35
N LYS A 234 -20.43 -26.73 -4.01
CA LYS A 234 -19.87 -28.08 -4.21
C LYS A 234 -19.54 -28.42 -5.67
N ARG A 235 -20.01 -27.61 -6.62
CA ARG A 235 -19.82 -27.80 -8.06
C ARG A 235 -18.56 -27.15 -8.61
N GLY A 236 -17.94 -26.22 -7.85
CA GLY A 236 -16.67 -25.59 -8.20
C GLY A 236 -15.52 -26.59 -8.05
N ARG A 237 -14.83 -26.93 -9.15
CA ARG A 237 -13.57 -27.67 -9.09
C ARG A 237 -12.51 -26.77 -8.46
N ALA A 238 -11.67 -27.32 -7.58
CA ALA A 238 -10.64 -26.54 -6.87
C ALA A 238 -9.76 -25.72 -7.83
N TRP A 239 -9.35 -26.29 -8.95
CA TRP A 239 -8.50 -25.59 -9.91
C TRP A 239 -9.14 -24.32 -10.52
N ILE A 240 -10.49 -24.24 -10.62
CA ILE A 240 -11.18 -23.03 -11.12
C ILE A 240 -11.08 -21.90 -10.10
N THR A 241 -11.28 -22.23 -8.82
CA THR A 241 -11.18 -21.27 -7.74
C THR A 241 -9.75 -20.80 -7.54
N ASP A 242 -8.78 -21.72 -7.66
CA ASP A 242 -7.35 -21.42 -7.54
C ASP A 242 -6.88 -20.55 -8.70
N PHE A 243 -7.31 -20.86 -9.94
CA PHE A 243 -7.05 -20.02 -11.11
C PHE A 243 -7.60 -18.60 -10.94
N GLY A 244 -8.82 -18.45 -10.43
CA GLY A 244 -9.40 -17.13 -10.18
C GLY A 244 -8.65 -16.36 -9.11
N GLY A 245 -8.15 -17.04 -8.07
CA GLY A 245 -7.27 -16.45 -7.06
C GLY A 245 -5.94 -15.98 -7.66
N ILE A 246 -5.27 -16.82 -8.47
CA ILE A 246 -4.03 -16.45 -9.17
C ILE A 246 -4.26 -15.24 -10.09
N LEU A 247 -5.35 -15.26 -10.86
CA LEU A 247 -5.69 -14.16 -11.76
C LEU A 247 -5.88 -12.85 -10.98
N ALA A 248 -6.52 -12.88 -9.80
CA ALA A 248 -6.69 -11.72 -8.95
C ALA A 248 -5.35 -11.21 -8.39
N GLY A 249 -4.49 -12.11 -7.94
CA GLY A 249 -3.14 -11.76 -7.49
C GLY A 249 -2.31 -11.10 -8.60
N LEU A 250 -2.30 -11.69 -9.80
CA LEU A 250 -1.64 -11.11 -10.98
C LEU A 250 -2.22 -9.74 -11.33
N SER A 251 -3.56 -9.62 -11.34
CA SER A 251 -4.24 -8.37 -11.74
C SER A 251 -3.97 -7.21 -10.80
N VAL A 252 -3.81 -7.44 -9.50
CA VAL A 252 -3.50 -6.37 -8.54
C VAL A 252 -2.00 -6.09 -8.47
N SER A 253 -1.14 -7.13 -8.44
CA SER A 253 0.29 -6.97 -8.16
C SER A 253 1.15 -6.71 -9.42
N MET A 254 0.73 -7.20 -10.60
CA MET A 254 1.60 -7.24 -11.79
C MET A 254 0.94 -6.73 -13.07
N SER A 255 -0.35 -6.41 -13.08
CA SER A 255 -1.02 -5.92 -14.29
C SER A 255 -0.93 -4.40 -14.44
N GLY A 256 -1.01 -3.95 -15.70
CA GLY A 256 -1.28 -2.55 -16.06
C GLY A 256 -2.71 -2.37 -16.57
N ASN A 257 -2.96 -1.21 -17.20
CA ASN A 257 -4.20 -0.90 -17.90
C ASN A 257 -4.09 -1.16 -19.43
N LEU A 258 -5.15 -0.90 -20.18
CA LEU A 258 -5.16 -1.13 -21.64
C LEU A 258 -4.27 -0.17 -22.41
N HIS A 259 -3.81 0.94 -21.83
CA HIS A 259 -2.89 1.87 -22.48
C HIS A 259 -1.62 1.13 -22.96
N TYR A 260 -1.06 0.24 -22.11
CA TYR A 260 0.09 -0.56 -22.52
C TYR A 260 -0.22 -1.46 -23.73
N ILE A 261 -1.40 -2.08 -23.75
CA ILE A 261 -1.78 -2.97 -24.87
C ILE A 261 -1.92 -2.19 -26.16
N ILE A 262 -2.58 -1.03 -26.11
CA ILE A 262 -2.88 -0.20 -27.29
C ILE A 262 -1.61 0.53 -27.73
N TYR A 263 -0.99 1.32 -26.86
CA TYR A 263 0.13 2.22 -27.21
C TYR A 263 1.48 1.49 -27.20
N GLY A 264 1.67 0.52 -26.29
CA GLY A 264 2.92 -0.20 -26.14
C GLY A 264 3.03 -1.51 -26.93
N LYS A 265 1.91 -2.03 -27.49
CA LYS A 265 1.94 -3.23 -28.33
C LYS A 265 1.33 -3.00 -29.71
N ILE A 266 0.07 -2.58 -29.78
CA ILE A 266 -0.63 -2.46 -31.07
C ILE A 266 0.01 -1.35 -31.90
N PHE A 267 0.22 -0.17 -31.34
CA PHE A 267 0.81 0.97 -32.09
C PHE A 267 2.28 0.71 -32.44
N THR A 268 3.05 0.02 -31.62
CA THR A 268 4.42 -0.39 -31.95
C THR A 268 4.42 -1.41 -33.09
N LEU A 269 3.52 -2.40 -33.09
CA LEU A 269 3.37 -3.38 -34.16
C LEU A 269 2.93 -2.75 -35.50
N LEU A 270 2.16 -1.67 -35.44
CA LEU A 270 1.69 -0.92 -36.63
C LEU A 270 2.71 0.12 -37.10
N GLY A 271 3.86 0.27 -36.44
CA GLY A 271 4.86 1.28 -36.76
C GLY A 271 4.43 2.73 -36.48
N ILE A 272 3.37 2.92 -35.68
CA ILE A 272 2.85 4.24 -35.30
C ILE A 272 3.72 4.87 -34.19
N ARG A 273 4.32 4.01 -33.36
CA ARG A 273 5.20 4.39 -32.24
C ARG A 273 6.43 3.49 -32.24
N GLU A 274 7.63 4.09 -32.07
CA GLU A 274 8.88 3.31 -32.05
C GLU A 274 9.13 2.70 -30.66
N ASP A 275 8.98 3.50 -29.59
CA ASP A 275 9.26 3.13 -28.22
C ASP A 275 8.07 3.32 -27.28
N TYR A 276 8.05 2.55 -26.20
CA TYR A 276 7.08 2.67 -25.13
C TYR A 276 7.78 2.79 -23.78
N TRP A 277 7.68 3.99 -23.19
CA TRP A 277 8.17 4.27 -21.85
C TRP A 277 7.09 3.92 -20.81
N PHE A 278 7.42 3.06 -19.85
CA PHE A 278 6.41 2.47 -18.94
C PHE A 278 5.61 3.49 -18.10
N PRO A 279 6.16 4.68 -17.69
CA PRO A 279 5.38 5.70 -16.99
C PRO A 279 4.28 6.35 -17.83
N SER A 280 4.35 6.30 -19.16
CA SER A 280 3.32 6.87 -20.05
C SER A 280 1.92 6.31 -19.76
N THR A 281 1.85 5.07 -19.22
CA THR A 281 0.58 4.45 -18.82
C THR A 281 -0.09 5.13 -17.63
N THR A 282 0.65 5.94 -16.86
CA THR A 282 0.18 6.64 -15.67
C THR A 282 0.11 8.15 -15.82
N ARG A 283 0.65 8.69 -16.94
CA ARG A 283 0.65 10.09 -17.35
C ARG A 283 0.11 10.17 -18.77
N PHE A 284 -1.20 9.96 -18.92
CA PHE A 284 -1.86 9.92 -20.23
C PHE A 284 -2.81 11.11 -20.40
N ILE A 285 -3.70 11.33 -19.42
CA ILE A 285 -4.66 12.44 -19.45
C ILE A 285 -3.90 13.75 -19.23
N GLY A 286 -4.01 14.67 -20.18
CA GLY A 286 -3.33 15.96 -20.15
C GLY A 286 -1.87 15.94 -20.63
N PHE A 287 -1.30 14.74 -20.87
CA PHE A 287 0.07 14.59 -21.38
C PHE A 287 0.13 14.12 -22.85
N ASP A 288 -0.84 13.33 -23.30
CA ASP A 288 -0.86 12.78 -24.65
C ASP A 288 -2.30 12.82 -25.24
N PRO A 289 -2.69 13.92 -25.93
CA PRO A 289 -1.94 15.15 -26.18
C PRO A 289 -1.82 16.05 -24.94
N PRO A 290 -0.80 16.95 -24.90
CA PRO A 290 -0.66 17.93 -23.83
C PRO A 290 -1.87 18.88 -23.74
N VAL A 291 -2.41 19.04 -22.54
CA VAL A 291 -3.52 19.96 -22.24
C VAL A 291 -3.15 20.78 -21.01
N THR A 292 -2.90 22.07 -21.22
CA THR A 292 -2.55 22.99 -20.13
C THR A 292 -3.65 23.03 -19.08
N GLY A 293 -3.28 22.78 -17.82
CA GLY A 293 -4.21 22.79 -16.69
C GLY A 293 -5.02 21.51 -16.50
N ASP A 294 -4.66 20.41 -17.19
CA ASP A 294 -5.29 19.09 -17.01
C ASP A 294 -4.28 17.93 -16.94
N GLU A 295 -3.03 18.20 -16.63
CA GLU A 295 -2.04 17.15 -16.39
C GLU A 295 -2.44 16.33 -15.15
N THR A 296 -2.82 15.07 -15.34
CA THR A 296 -3.29 14.20 -14.26
C THR A 296 -2.39 12.99 -14.04
N ILE A 297 -2.49 12.40 -12.87
CA ILE A 297 -1.79 11.19 -12.49
C ILE A 297 -2.83 10.09 -12.22
N HIS A 298 -2.65 8.91 -12.82
CA HIS A 298 -3.54 7.76 -12.62
C HIS A 298 -2.73 6.47 -12.47
N GLU A 299 -1.97 6.41 -11.39
CA GLU A 299 -1.10 5.29 -11.05
C GLU A 299 -1.88 4.06 -10.57
N PHE A 300 -1.20 2.92 -10.55
CA PHE A 300 -1.72 1.65 -10.07
C PHE A 300 -0.60 0.82 -9.42
N PRO A 301 -0.91 -0.21 -8.60
CA PRO A 301 0.06 -0.90 -7.76
C PRO A 301 1.32 -1.41 -8.49
N SER A 302 1.16 -2.06 -9.64
CA SER A 302 2.30 -2.59 -10.40
C SER A 302 3.30 -1.50 -10.81
N TYR A 303 2.83 -0.31 -11.18
CA TYR A 303 3.69 0.83 -11.47
C TYR A 303 4.53 1.23 -10.26
N SER A 304 3.87 1.47 -9.13
CA SER A 304 4.54 1.88 -7.88
C SER A 304 5.53 0.83 -7.39
N PHE A 305 5.20 -0.46 -7.53
CA PHE A 305 6.09 -1.55 -7.11
C PHE A 305 7.34 -1.65 -7.99
N VAL A 306 7.22 -1.44 -9.30
CA VAL A 306 8.38 -1.42 -10.22
C VAL A 306 9.23 -0.18 -9.99
N LEU A 307 8.61 1.00 -9.86
CA LEU A 307 9.31 2.25 -9.53
C LEU A 307 10.07 2.12 -8.20
N GLY A 308 9.57 1.29 -7.29
CA GLY A 308 10.15 1.08 -5.97
C GLY A 308 9.79 2.16 -4.97
N ASP A 309 8.60 2.68 -5.09
CA ASP A 309 8.04 3.68 -4.20
C ASP A 309 7.60 3.06 -2.88
N LEU A 310 7.82 3.77 -1.77
CA LEU A 310 7.36 3.41 -0.42
C LEU A 310 6.49 4.53 0.17
N HIS A 311 5.86 5.31 -0.68
CA HIS A 311 4.99 6.40 -0.26
C HIS A 311 3.70 5.90 0.41
N ALA A 312 3.05 6.77 1.16
CA ALA A 312 1.90 6.47 2.03
C ALA A 312 0.79 5.62 1.35
N HIS A 313 0.40 5.95 0.10
CA HIS A 313 -0.62 5.21 -0.63
C HIS A 313 -0.19 3.79 -1.03
N VAL A 314 1.10 3.58 -1.27
CA VAL A 314 1.66 2.26 -1.61
C VAL A 314 1.69 1.36 -0.38
N ILE A 315 2.13 1.92 0.75
CA ILE A 315 2.18 1.15 2.01
C ILE A 315 0.79 0.68 2.40
N ASN A 316 -0.23 1.51 2.23
CA ASN A 316 -1.59 1.13 2.60
C ASN A 316 -2.21 0.01 1.74
N VAL A 317 -1.62 -0.38 0.60
CA VAL A 317 -2.19 -1.41 -0.29
C VAL A 317 -2.51 -2.71 0.45
N PHE A 318 -1.61 -3.23 1.29
CA PHE A 318 -1.88 -4.48 1.99
C PHE A 318 -2.89 -4.30 3.14
N PHE A 319 -2.98 -3.13 3.73
CA PHE A 319 -4.00 -2.81 4.74
C PHE A 319 -5.40 -2.73 4.11
N VAL A 320 -5.55 -2.04 2.98
CA VAL A 320 -6.85 -1.93 2.31
C VAL A 320 -7.33 -3.29 1.81
N LEU A 321 -6.42 -4.13 1.30
CA LEU A 321 -6.75 -5.50 0.90
C LEU A 321 -7.17 -6.38 2.09
N ALA A 322 -6.55 -6.18 3.25
CA ALA A 322 -6.98 -6.85 4.48
C ALA A 322 -8.40 -6.41 4.90
N VAL A 323 -8.70 -5.12 4.83
CA VAL A 323 -10.05 -4.58 5.10
C VAL A 323 -11.08 -5.22 4.16
N LEU A 324 -10.79 -5.34 2.87
CA LEU A 324 -11.69 -5.99 1.90
C LEU A 324 -11.95 -7.46 2.25
N GLY A 325 -10.92 -8.19 2.70
CA GLY A 325 -11.07 -9.56 3.19
C GLY A 325 -11.95 -9.65 4.44
N ILE A 326 -11.74 -8.75 5.43
CA ILE A 326 -12.53 -8.68 6.67
C ILE A 326 -14.01 -8.34 6.35
N LEU A 327 -14.23 -7.42 5.41
CA LEU A 327 -15.59 -7.08 4.93
C LEU A 327 -16.31 -8.28 4.31
N TYR A 328 -15.60 -9.03 3.46
CA TYR A 328 -16.18 -10.23 2.89
C TYR A 328 -16.47 -11.30 3.94
N ALA A 329 -15.58 -11.49 4.90
CA ALA A 329 -15.81 -12.39 6.02
C ALA A 329 -17.03 -11.96 6.87
N TRP A 330 -17.19 -10.66 7.09
CA TRP A 330 -18.33 -10.10 7.81
C TRP A 330 -19.66 -10.33 7.06
N ILE A 331 -19.73 -9.96 5.78
CA ILE A 331 -20.98 -10.10 5.00
C ILE A 331 -21.37 -11.56 4.80
N LYS A 332 -20.39 -12.47 4.64
CA LYS A 332 -20.59 -13.91 4.54
C LYS A 332 -21.17 -14.49 5.83
N ARG A 333 -20.68 -14.06 6.96
CA ARG A 333 -21.07 -14.56 8.27
C ARG A 333 -22.41 -14.03 8.73
N ASN A 334 -22.64 -12.76 8.55
CA ASN A 334 -23.81 -11.91 8.88
C ASN A 334 -24.84 -12.51 9.86
N SER A 335 -24.36 -13.11 10.97
CA SER A 335 -25.16 -13.85 11.93
C SER A 335 -25.33 -13.13 13.28
N GLY A 336 -24.70 -11.99 13.47
CA GLY A 336 -24.68 -11.28 14.75
C GLY A 336 -25.83 -10.25 14.87
N LYS A 337 -26.51 -10.22 16.00
CA LYS A 337 -27.57 -9.25 16.30
C LYS A 337 -27.07 -7.98 16.97
N SER A 338 -25.76 -7.79 17.19
CA SER A 338 -25.29 -6.74 18.07
C SER A 338 -24.30 -5.78 17.38
N TRP A 339 -24.30 -4.55 17.90
CA TRP A 339 -23.30 -3.54 17.67
C TRP A 339 -21.89 -3.96 18.14
N LYS A 340 -21.75 -4.98 18.99
CA LYS A 340 -20.46 -5.54 19.48
C LYS A 340 -19.84 -6.55 18.51
N GLN A 341 -19.77 -6.25 17.24
CA GLN A 341 -19.14 -7.13 16.26
C GLN A 341 -17.64 -6.84 16.18
N LYS A 342 -16.80 -7.85 16.42
CA LYS A 342 -15.34 -7.74 16.44
C LYS A 342 -14.79 -7.19 15.13
N GLU A 343 -15.41 -7.56 14.03
CA GLU A 343 -15.05 -7.14 12.69
C GLU A 343 -15.21 -5.62 12.52
N ILE A 344 -16.23 -5.01 13.14
CA ILE A 344 -16.48 -3.55 13.10
C ILE A 344 -15.33 -2.82 13.83
N PHE A 345 -14.97 -3.27 15.03
CA PHE A 345 -13.85 -2.69 15.77
C PHE A 345 -12.53 -2.82 15.03
N LEU A 346 -12.29 -3.99 14.42
CA LEU A 346 -11.07 -4.20 13.66
C LEU A 346 -11.03 -3.30 12.41
N MET A 347 -12.14 -3.15 11.69
CA MET A 347 -12.22 -2.20 10.57
C MET A 347 -12.05 -0.76 11.04
N GLY A 348 -12.59 -0.40 12.20
CA GLY A 348 -12.37 0.90 12.84
C GLY A 348 -10.91 1.14 13.18
N LEU A 349 -10.17 0.11 13.65
CA LEU A 349 -8.73 0.18 13.87
C LEU A 349 -7.97 0.48 12.55
N PHE A 350 -8.27 -0.24 11.46
CA PHE A 350 -7.66 0.04 10.16
C PHE A 350 -7.97 1.46 9.67
N LEU A 351 -9.23 1.90 9.79
CA LEU A 351 -9.62 3.26 9.43
C LEU A 351 -8.88 4.32 10.26
N GLY A 352 -8.68 4.06 11.55
CA GLY A 352 -7.88 4.93 12.42
C GLY A 352 -6.43 5.00 11.98
N ILE A 353 -5.84 3.87 11.56
CA ILE A 353 -4.49 3.83 10.99
C ILE A 353 -4.42 4.64 9.68
N PHE A 354 -5.44 4.56 8.81
CA PHE A 354 -5.47 5.33 7.57
C PHE A 354 -5.44 6.84 7.82
N LEU A 355 -6.03 7.32 8.92
CA LEU A 355 -6.01 8.74 9.28
C LEU A 355 -4.59 9.30 9.52
N PHE A 356 -3.64 8.49 9.97
CA PHE A 356 -2.26 8.92 10.16
C PHE A 356 -1.24 8.29 9.20
N SER A 357 -1.70 7.43 8.29
CA SER A 357 -0.87 6.88 7.21
C SER A 357 -1.23 7.44 5.83
N ASN A 358 -2.51 7.54 5.46
CA ASN A 358 -3.01 8.16 4.23
C ASN A 358 -4.50 8.50 4.36
N THR A 359 -4.83 9.74 4.67
CA THR A 359 -6.22 10.18 4.91
C THR A 359 -7.15 9.95 3.71
N TRP A 360 -6.64 9.91 2.48
CA TRP A 360 -7.45 9.57 1.31
C TRP A 360 -8.02 8.15 1.41
N ASP A 361 -7.24 7.19 1.88
CA ASP A 361 -7.73 5.82 2.06
C ASP A 361 -8.78 5.73 3.18
N PHE A 362 -8.68 6.55 4.23
CA PHE A 362 -9.73 6.65 5.22
C PHE A 362 -11.06 7.04 4.56
N MET A 363 -11.09 8.12 3.78
CA MET A 363 -12.32 8.59 3.13
C MET A 363 -12.90 7.55 2.19
N ILE A 364 -12.07 6.96 1.34
CA ILE A 364 -12.47 5.95 0.34
C ILE A 364 -13.02 4.70 1.04
N TYR A 365 -12.25 4.13 1.97
CA TYR A 365 -12.63 2.87 2.60
C TYR A 365 -13.70 3.03 3.67
N TYR A 366 -13.87 4.20 4.27
CA TYR A 366 -15.05 4.48 5.07
C TYR A 366 -16.32 4.34 4.23
N VAL A 367 -16.37 4.91 3.01
CA VAL A 367 -17.50 4.77 2.08
C VAL A 367 -17.69 3.31 1.64
N VAL A 368 -16.63 2.60 1.28
CA VAL A 368 -16.68 1.18 0.86
C VAL A 368 -17.22 0.29 1.99
N ILE A 369 -16.74 0.50 3.22
CA ILE A 369 -17.21 -0.24 4.40
C ILE A 369 -18.66 0.10 4.68
N CYS A 370 -19.03 1.39 4.74
CA CYS A 370 -20.39 1.83 5.01
C CYS A 370 -21.39 1.28 3.97
N GLY A 371 -21.01 1.31 2.68
CA GLY A 371 -21.81 0.72 1.61
C GLY A 371 -22.00 -0.79 1.78
N THR A 372 -20.92 -1.51 2.10
CA THR A 372 -20.99 -2.96 2.32
C THR A 372 -21.84 -3.33 3.54
N LEU A 373 -21.69 -2.58 4.64
CA LEU A 373 -22.51 -2.76 5.85
C LEU A 373 -24.00 -2.49 5.56
N PHE A 374 -24.28 -1.44 4.82
CA PHE A 374 -25.65 -1.08 4.44
C PHE A 374 -26.34 -2.20 3.64
N PHE A 375 -25.75 -2.60 2.53
CA PHE A 375 -26.31 -3.65 1.69
C PHE A 375 -26.29 -5.03 2.37
N GLY A 376 -25.29 -5.32 3.19
CA GLY A 376 -25.22 -6.54 4.00
C GLY A 376 -26.33 -6.61 5.05
N ASN A 377 -26.60 -5.51 5.76
CA ASN A 377 -27.71 -5.43 6.71
C ASN A 377 -29.07 -5.52 6.01
N LEU A 378 -29.25 -4.82 4.89
CA LEU A 378 -30.49 -4.95 4.10
C LEU A 378 -30.72 -6.41 3.69
N LYS A 379 -29.70 -7.10 3.12
CA LYS A 379 -29.81 -8.51 2.78
C LYS A 379 -30.20 -9.37 3.97
N ARG A 380 -29.65 -9.09 5.15
CA ARG A 380 -29.91 -9.85 6.37
C ARG A 380 -31.36 -9.75 6.83
N TYR A 381 -31.88 -8.52 6.90
CA TYR A 381 -33.24 -8.28 7.40
C TYR A 381 -34.32 -8.51 6.34
N LEU A 382 -34.01 -8.34 5.05
CA LEU A 382 -34.87 -8.61 3.92
C LEU A 382 -34.75 -10.04 3.37
N ASN A 383 -34.44 -11.01 4.19
CA ASN A 383 -34.23 -12.40 3.77
C ASN A 383 -35.55 -13.21 3.70
N SER A 384 -36.68 -12.56 3.37
CA SER A 384 -37.98 -13.17 3.12
C SER A 384 -38.53 -12.75 1.78
N THR A 385 -39.54 -13.46 1.27
CA THR A 385 -40.24 -13.08 0.02
C THR A 385 -40.95 -11.73 0.16
N ASP A 386 -41.42 -11.41 1.38
CA ASP A 386 -42.18 -10.22 1.68
C ASP A 386 -41.30 -9.16 2.34
N MET A 387 -41.17 -8.02 1.67
CA MET A 387 -40.42 -6.88 2.19
C MET A 387 -41.31 -6.10 3.16
N LYS A 388 -41.06 -6.25 4.49
CA LYS A 388 -41.77 -5.48 5.52
C LYS A 388 -41.02 -4.15 5.75
N PRO A 389 -41.75 -3.00 5.85
CA PRO A 389 -41.13 -1.71 6.15
C PRO A 389 -40.33 -1.71 7.47
N SER A 390 -40.75 -2.50 8.46
CA SER A 390 -40.04 -2.70 9.73
C SER A 390 -38.65 -3.29 9.54
N ASP A 391 -38.50 -4.22 8.61
CA ASP A 391 -37.23 -4.90 8.34
C ASP A 391 -36.25 -3.95 7.63
N VAL A 392 -36.75 -3.13 6.69
CA VAL A 392 -35.99 -2.05 6.05
C VAL A 392 -35.48 -1.06 7.09
N ARG A 393 -36.35 -0.57 7.95
CA ARG A 393 -35.98 0.38 9.04
C ARG A 393 -34.93 -0.24 9.96
N THR A 394 -35.07 -1.51 10.30
CA THR A 394 -34.10 -2.23 11.15
C THR A 394 -32.74 -2.34 10.47
N GLY A 395 -32.71 -2.69 9.19
CA GLY A 395 -31.47 -2.72 8.40
C GLY A 395 -30.75 -1.36 8.35
N ILE A 396 -31.52 -0.29 8.07
CA ILE A 396 -30.99 1.09 8.06
C ILE A 396 -30.48 1.48 9.44
N LYS A 397 -31.26 1.25 10.51
CA LYS A 397 -30.85 1.57 11.90
C LYS A 397 -29.52 0.97 12.25
N TRP A 398 -29.33 -0.32 12.00
CA TRP A 398 -28.06 -1.00 12.33
C TRP A 398 -26.89 -0.52 11.45
N SER A 399 -27.15 -0.16 10.21
CA SER A 399 -26.12 0.42 9.36
C SER A 399 -25.63 1.76 9.92
N VAL A 400 -26.56 2.65 10.29
CA VAL A 400 -26.21 3.96 10.88
C VAL A 400 -25.45 3.79 12.20
N VAL A 401 -25.88 2.88 13.09
CA VAL A 401 -25.16 2.61 14.34
C VAL A 401 -23.73 2.14 14.07
N GLN A 402 -23.54 1.22 13.12
CA GLN A 402 -22.21 0.73 12.75
C GLN A 402 -21.35 1.78 12.08
N TRP A 403 -21.92 2.67 11.27
CA TRP A 403 -21.19 3.80 10.68
C TRP A 403 -20.63 4.74 11.75
N ILE A 404 -21.47 5.07 12.75
CA ILE A 404 -21.06 5.91 13.88
C ILE A 404 -19.96 5.19 14.70
N GLU A 405 -20.15 3.89 14.99
CA GLU A 405 -19.18 3.07 15.71
C GLU A 405 -17.81 3.05 15.00
N LEU A 406 -17.80 2.88 13.68
CA LEU A 406 -16.58 2.92 12.85
C LEU A 406 -15.88 4.28 12.94
N LEU A 407 -16.64 5.37 12.76
CA LEU A 407 -16.11 6.73 12.80
C LEU A 407 -15.51 7.06 14.17
N LEU A 408 -16.27 6.78 15.25
CA LEU A 408 -15.80 7.01 16.61
C LEU A 408 -14.54 6.19 16.93
N THR A 409 -14.53 4.92 16.53
CA THR A 409 -13.37 4.06 16.72
C THR A 409 -12.16 4.61 15.96
N ALA A 410 -12.31 5.00 14.70
CA ALA A 410 -11.23 5.53 13.89
C ALA A 410 -10.64 6.83 14.49
N VAL A 411 -11.51 7.76 14.93
CA VAL A 411 -11.07 9.01 15.56
C VAL A 411 -10.34 8.76 16.88
N LEU A 412 -10.86 7.85 17.73
CA LEU A 412 -10.20 7.50 18.99
C LEU A 412 -8.84 6.84 18.77
N ILE A 413 -8.72 5.96 17.79
CA ILE A 413 -7.49 5.28 17.42
C ILE A 413 -6.41 6.26 16.94
N SER A 414 -6.78 7.26 16.17
CA SER A 414 -5.85 8.24 15.60
C SER A 414 -5.67 9.50 16.46
N LEU A 415 -6.34 9.59 17.61
CA LEU A 415 -6.36 10.79 18.43
C LEU A 415 -4.95 11.36 18.77
N PRO A 416 -3.95 10.57 19.20
CA PRO A 416 -2.62 11.11 19.48
C PRO A 416 -1.97 11.81 18.28
N PHE A 417 -2.21 11.32 17.07
CA PHE A 417 -1.75 11.97 15.86
C PHE A 417 -2.44 13.33 15.66
N HIS A 418 -3.77 13.38 15.73
CA HIS A 418 -4.53 14.63 15.51
C HIS A 418 -4.29 15.72 16.55
N LEU A 419 -3.88 15.36 17.75
CA LEU A 419 -3.53 16.36 18.78
C LEU A 419 -2.23 17.12 18.46
N GLN A 420 -1.39 16.60 17.58
CA GLN A 420 -0.08 17.17 17.23
C GLN A 420 -0.03 17.65 15.77
N PHE A 421 -0.78 17.01 14.88
CA PHE A 421 -0.81 17.31 13.46
C PHE A 421 -1.57 18.60 13.17
N LYS A 422 -0.92 19.52 12.48
CA LYS A 422 -1.55 20.71 11.90
C LYS A 422 -1.88 20.41 10.44
N SER A 423 -3.16 20.57 10.08
CA SER A 423 -3.65 20.24 8.73
C SER A 423 -2.83 20.95 7.65
N VAL A 424 -2.41 20.18 6.67
CA VAL A 424 -1.82 20.66 5.42
C VAL A 424 -2.89 21.42 4.60
N MET A 425 -2.47 22.36 3.77
CA MET A 425 -3.31 23.28 3.00
C MET A 425 -4.32 22.55 2.09
N VAL A 426 -5.52 22.28 2.60
CA VAL A 426 -6.69 21.92 1.80
C VAL A 426 -7.62 23.13 1.73
N GLN A 427 -7.83 23.65 0.51
CA GLN A 427 -8.61 24.87 0.27
C GLN A 427 -10.07 24.61 -0.11
N GLY A 428 -10.60 23.42 0.21
CA GLY A 428 -11.99 23.04 -0.06
C GLY A 428 -12.16 22.19 -1.32
N ILE A 429 -13.35 22.22 -1.91
CA ILE A 429 -13.73 21.41 -3.07
C ILE A 429 -13.93 22.33 -4.29
N GLY A 430 -13.38 21.94 -5.44
CA GLY A 430 -13.58 22.58 -6.73
C GLY A 430 -14.47 21.76 -7.67
N ILE A 431 -15.10 22.42 -8.62
CA ILE A 431 -15.83 21.75 -9.71
C ILE A 431 -14.91 21.66 -10.91
N VAL A 432 -14.86 20.47 -11.52
CA VAL A 432 -14.02 20.20 -12.71
C VAL A 432 -14.53 21.00 -13.90
N LYS A 433 -13.61 21.69 -14.58
CA LYS A 433 -13.88 22.50 -15.78
C LYS A 433 -13.40 21.84 -17.05
N ILE A 434 -12.27 21.12 -16.98
CA ILE A 434 -11.67 20.38 -18.10
C ILE A 434 -11.85 18.90 -17.80
N HIS A 435 -12.53 18.19 -18.69
CA HIS A 435 -12.85 16.78 -18.54
C HIS A 435 -11.91 15.91 -19.36
N THR A 436 -11.69 14.68 -18.91
CA THR A 436 -10.95 13.66 -19.66
C THR A 436 -11.57 13.44 -21.03
N ALA A 437 -10.76 13.46 -22.09
CA ALA A 437 -11.23 13.12 -23.43
C ALA A 437 -11.81 11.70 -23.45
N PHE A 438 -12.96 11.55 -24.10
CA PHE A 438 -13.72 10.29 -24.07
C PHE A 438 -12.88 9.07 -24.48
N TYR A 439 -12.01 9.20 -25.49
CA TYR A 439 -11.15 8.09 -25.91
C TYR A 439 -10.09 7.75 -24.85
N GLN A 440 -9.51 8.75 -24.15
CA GLN A 440 -8.58 8.51 -23.05
C GLN A 440 -9.27 7.79 -21.89
N PHE A 441 -10.49 8.24 -21.54
CA PHE A 441 -11.32 7.56 -20.55
C PHE A 441 -11.61 6.10 -20.96
N CYS A 442 -11.92 5.85 -22.24
CA CYS A 442 -12.14 4.50 -22.75
C CYS A 442 -10.87 3.63 -22.71
N VAL A 443 -9.72 4.18 -23.09
CA VAL A 443 -8.44 3.45 -23.03
C VAL A 443 -8.14 2.98 -21.60
N LEU A 444 -8.39 3.81 -20.61
CA LEU A 444 -8.10 3.47 -19.22
C LEU A 444 -9.18 2.58 -18.60
N TRP A 445 -10.45 2.88 -18.83
CA TRP A 445 -11.55 2.38 -17.99
C TRP A 445 -12.64 1.59 -18.73
N ALA A 446 -12.71 1.58 -20.09
CA ALA A 446 -13.81 0.90 -20.77
C ALA A 446 -13.87 -0.61 -20.47
N PHE A 447 -12.74 -1.30 -20.38
CA PHE A 447 -12.69 -2.74 -20.11
C PHE A 447 -13.24 -3.09 -18.72
N PRO A 448 -12.73 -2.53 -17.61
CA PRO A 448 -13.30 -2.80 -16.29
C PRO A 448 -14.75 -2.31 -16.15
N LEU A 449 -15.12 -1.16 -16.74
CA LEU A 449 -16.49 -0.66 -16.72
C LEU A 449 -17.46 -1.61 -17.43
N LEU A 450 -17.08 -2.14 -18.60
CA LEU A 450 -17.90 -3.09 -19.33
C LEU A 450 -18.15 -4.37 -18.53
N ILE A 451 -17.09 -4.96 -18.00
CA ILE A 451 -17.19 -6.21 -17.24
C ILE A 451 -18.01 -6.02 -15.96
N CYS A 452 -17.66 -5.00 -15.14
CA CYS A 452 -18.35 -4.74 -13.89
C CYS A 452 -19.78 -4.20 -14.10
N GLY A 453 -20.00 -3.34 -15.10
CA GLY A 453 -21.33 -2.80 -15.43
C GLY A 453 -22.29 -3.89 -15.90
N LEU A 454 -21.87 -4.76 -16.83
CA LEU A 454 -22.66 -5.92 -17.26
C LEU A 454 -22.97 -6.88 -16.10
N PHE A 455 -22.02 -7.08 -15.20
CA PHE A 455 -22.22 -7.90 -14.00
C PHE A 455 -23.26 -7.29 -13.06
N VAL A 456 -23.17 -6.01 -12.76
CA VAL A 456 -24.17 -5.30 -11.92
C VAL A 456 -25.56 -5.40 -12.54
N VAL A 457 -25.70 -5.02 -13.82
CA VAL A 457 -27.01 -5.04 -14.52
C VAL A 457 -27.56 -6.46 -14.59
N SER A 458 -26.76 -7.45 -14.98
CA SER A 458 -27.21 -8.85 -15.08
C SER A 458 -27.63 -9.43 -13.71
N THR A 459 -26.90 -9.06 -12.64
CA THR A 459 -27.23 -9.49 -11.27
C THR A 459 -28.56 -8.89 -10.80
N LEU A 460 -28.79 -7.60 -11.07
CA LEU A 460 -30.04 -6.94 -10.74
C LEU A 460 -31.23 -7.52 -11.52
N ILE A 461 -31.08 -7.72 -12.85
CA ILE A 461 -32.14 -8.30 -13.70
C ILE A 461 -32.46 -9.73 -13.23
N LYS A 462 -31.45 -10.56 -12.99
CA LYS A 462 -31.64 -11.93 -12.52
C LYS A 462 -32.42 -11.98 -11.21
N ASN A 463 -32.05 -11.16 -10.24
CA ASN A 463 -32.74 -11.14 -8.95
C ASN A 463 -34.14 -10.52 -9.03
N ARG A 464 -34.38 -9.55 -9.92
CA ARG A 464 -35.73 -9.00 -10.19
C ARG A 464 -36.69 -10.07 -10.71
N ASN A 465 -36.23 -10.95 -11.58
CA ASN A 465 -37.07 -12.00 -12.20
C ASN A 465 -37.48 -13.12 -11.24
N PHE A 466 -36.79 -13.25 -10.08
CA PHE A 466 -37.15 -14.21 -9.03
C PHE A 466 -38.15 -13.69 -8.03
N THR A 467 -38.56 -12.41 -8.13
CA THR A 467 -39.52 -11.79 -7.19
C THR A 467 -40.93 -11.79 -7.76
N ASN A 468 -41.92 -12.23 -6.97
CA ASN A 468 -43.33 -12.12 -7.33
C ASN A 468 -43.73 -10.67 -7.60
N LYS A 469 -44.64 -10.43 -8.54
CA LYS A 469 -45.05 -9.08 -9.01
C LYS A 469 -45.49 -8.12 -7.89
N LYS A 470 -45.85 -8.63 -6.71
CA LYS A 470 -46.42 -7.82 -5.58
C LYS A 470 -45.36 -7.27 -4.62
N ASN A 471 -44.23 -7.98 -4.42
CA ASN A 471 -43.15 -7.55 -3.49
C ASN A 471 -41.79 -7.82 -4.10
N ARG A 472 -41.18 -6.78 -4.68
CA ARG A 472 -39.91 -6.87 -5.39
C ARG A 472 -38.70 -6.82 -4.45
N ASN A 473 -38.44 -7.88 -3.69
CA ASN A 473 -37.27 -7.96 -2.83
C ASN A 473 -36.04 -8.47 -3.59
N LEU A 474 -35.18 -7.55 -4.05
CA LEU A 474 -33.93 -7.85 -4.76
C LEU A 474 -32.92 -8.63 -3.91
N PHE A 475 -33.00 -8.53 -2.59
CA PHE A 475 -32.05 -9.12 -1.65
C PHE A 475 -32.33 -10.59 -1.33
N TYR A 476 -33.55 -11.08 -1.53
CA TYR A 476 -33.99 -12.41 -1.06
C TYR A 476 -33.10 -13.55 -1.55
N LYS A 477 -32.76 -13.60 -2.81
CA LYS A 477 -31.99 -14.69 -3.41
C LYS A 477 -30.58 -14.33 -3.90
N ILE A 478 -30.15 -13.07 -3.71
CA ILE A 478 -28.82 -12.68 -4.16
C ILE A 478 -27.75 -13.46 -3.39
N ASN A 479 -26.79 -14.05 -4.10
CA ASN A 479 -25.63 -14.67 -3.48
C ASN A 479 -24.76 -13.63 -2.78
N VAL A 480 -24.14 -13.97 -1.64
CA VAL A 480 -23.32 -13.04 -0.86
C VAL A 480 -22.13 -12.53 -1.66
N SER A 481 -21.46 -13.42 -2.43
CA SER A 481 -20.33 -13.03 -3.29
C SER A 481 -20.78 -12.07 -4.39
N ASP A 482 -21.97 -12.27 -4.99
CA ASP A 482 -22.51 -11.35 -5.99
C ASP A 482 -22.87 -10.00 -5.39
N LEU A 483 -23.50 -9.99 -4.21
CA LEU A 483 -23.84 -8.75 -3.52
C LEU A 483 -22.58 -7.94 -3.20
N TYR A 484 -21.58 -8.59 -2.64
CA TYR A 484 -20.30 -7.97 -2.36
C TYR A 484 -19.62 -7.45 -3.64
N GLY A 485 -19.63 -8.27 -4.70
CA GLY A 485 -19.13 -7.88 -6.01
C GLY A 485 -19.85 -6.68 -6.62
N VAL A 486 -21.19 -6.59 -6.47
CA VAL A 486 -21.97 -5.42 -6.91
C VAL A 486 -21.55 -4.16 -6.14
N VAL A 487 -21.39 -4.25 -4.82
CA VAL A 487 -20.98 -3.09 -4.00
C VAL A 487 -19.60 -2.61 -4.40
N LEU A 488 -18.60 -3.51 -4.51
CA LEU A 488 -17.24 -3.12 -4.90
C LEU A 488 -17.19 -2.56 -6.32
N SER A 489 -17.95 -3.13 -7.27
CA SER A 489 -18.03 -2.62 -8.64
C SER A 489 -18.61 -1.21 -8.68
N LEU A 490 -19.68 -0.94 -7.92
CA LEU A 490 -20.26 0.40 -7.84
C LEU A 490 -19.32 1.40 -7.18
N CYS A 491 -18.61 1.01 -6.12
CA CYS A 491 -17.59 1.85 -5.50
C CYS A 491 -16.46 2.19 -6.49
N ALA A 492 -15.95 1.19 -7.22
CA ALA A 492 -14.91 1.41 -8.22
C ALA A 492 -15.36 2.38 -9.33
N MET A 493 -16.60 2.21 -9.83
CA MET A 493 -17.20 3.13 -10.81
C MET A 493 -17.32 4.55 -10.25
N GLY A 494 -17.77 4.70 -9.01
CA GLY A 494 -17.86 6.01 -8.34
C GLY A 494 -16.49 6.68 -8.23
N LEU A 495 -15.45 5.93 -7.86
CA LEU A 495 -14.11 6.46 -7.69
C LEU A 495 -13.47 7.01 -8.97
N ILE A 496 -13.79 6.46 -10.14
CA ILE A 496 -13.31 7.00 -11.42
C ILE A 496 -14.18 8.15 -11.95
N LEU A 497 -15.44 8.27 -11.49
CA LEU A 497 -16.34 9.34 -11.93
C LEU A 497 -16.25 10.59 -11.07
N ILE A 498 -15.93 10.46 -9.78
CA ILE A 498 -15.79 11.60 -8.87
C ILE A 498 -14.78 12.65 -9.41
N PRO A 499 -13.54 12.27 -9.83
CA PRO A 499 -12.57 13.24 -10.32
C PRO A 499 -12.92 13.85 -11.70
N GLU A 500 -13.97 13.40 -12.35
CA GLU A 500 -14.56 14.03 -13.52
C GLU A 500 -15.62 15.10 -13.16
N ILE A 501 -16.02 15.19 -11.88
CA ILE A 501 -17.07 16.12 -11.43
C ILE A 501 -16.49 17.12 -10.43
N VAL A 502 -15.75 16.64 -9.44
CA VAL A 502 -15.20 17.45 -8.34
C VAL A 502 -13.74 17.07 -8.04
N TYR A 503 -13.00 18.00 -7.48
CA TYR A 503 -11.64 17.78 -6.98
C TYR A 503 -11.41 18.50 -5.66
N VAL A 504 -10.47 18.02 -4.87
CA VAL A 504 -9.99 18.71 -3.67
C VAL A 504 -8.97 19.75 -4.09
N ARG A 505 -9.21 21.00 -3.71
CA ARG A 505 -8.32 22.12 -4.00
C ARG A 505 -7.05 22.00 -3.18
N ASP A 506 -5.92 22.06 -3.85
CA ASP A 506 -4.58 22.04 -3.26
C ASP A 506 -3.67 23.07 -3.96
N ILE A 507 -2.38 23.01 -3.68
CA ILE A 507 -1.39 23.92 -4.24
C ILE A 507 -1.28 23.86 -5.77
N TYR A 508 -1.69 22.75 -6.37
CA TYR A 508 -1.65 22.55 -7.84
C TYR A 508 -2.91 23.10 -8.55
N GLU A 509 -3.83 23.77 -7.83
CA GLU A 509 -5.11 24.24 -8.40
C GLU A 509 -4.93 25.06 -9.68
N LYS A 510 -3.84 25.80 -9.84
CA LYS A 510 -3.58 26.63 -11.03
C LYS A 510 -3.01 25.86 -12.22
N THR A 511 -2.31 24.78 -11.98
CA THR A 511 -1.55 24.02 -13.00
C THR A 511 -2.14 22.65 -13.31
N ALA A 512 -2.59 21.93 -12.29
CA ALA A 512 -3.08 20.57 -12.38
C ALA A 512 -4.18 20.31 -11.33
N PRO A 513 -5.34 21.00 -11.39
CA PRO A 513 -6.30 21.12 -10.30
C PRO A 513 -6.85 19.78 -9.79
N ARG A 514 -7.00 18.79 -10.65
CA ARG A 514 -7.54 17.46 -10.28
C ARG A 514 -6.52 16.35 -10.17
N ALA A 515 -5.21 16.63 -10.33
CA ALA A 515 -4.17 15.61 -10.38
C ALA A 515 -4.16 14.71 -9.14
N ASN A 516 -4.10 15.30 -7.94
CA ASN A 516 -4.09 14.54 -6.69
C ASN A 516 -5.39 13.79 -6.43
N THR A 517 -6.55 14.41 -6.73
CA THR A 517 -7.84 13.74 -6.59
C THR A 517 -7.96 12.56 -7.54
N MET A 518 -7.60 12.74 -8.82
CA MET A 518 -7.56 11.69 -9.82
C MET A 518 -6.64 10.55 -9.34
N PHE A 519 -5.41 10.86 -8.97
CA PHE A 519 -4.42 9.90 -8.50
C PHE A 519 -4.94 9.01 -7.35
N LYS A 520 -5.38 9.64 -6.27
CA LYS A 520 -5.75 8.89 -5.06
C LYS A 520 -7.00 8.04 -5.27
N LEU A 521 -8.01 8.55 -6.00
CA LEU A 521 -9.25 7.81 -6.23
C LEU A 521 -9.09 6.70 -7.27
N THR A 522 -8.39 6.96 -8.38
CA THR A 522 -8.23 5.96 -9.44
C THR A 522 -7.29 4.83 -9.05
N TYR A 523 -6.32 5.07 -8.16
CA TYR A 523 -5.47 4.03 -7.59
C TYR A 523 -6.29 2.96 -6.87
N GLN A 524 -7.22 3.38 -6.02
CA GLN A 524 -8.10 2.47 -5.29
C GLN A 524 -9.18 1.85 -6.21
N ALA A 525 -9.69 2.60 -7.19
CA ALA A 525 -10.59 2.06 -8.20
C ALA A 525 -9.94 0.90 -8.97
N TYR A 526 -8.66 1.02 -9.35
CA TYR A 526 -7.91 -0.03 -10.02
C TYR A 526 -7.87 -1.33 -9.20
N ILE A 527 -7.58 -1.24 -7.91
CA ILE A 527 -7.56 -2.41 -7.01
C ILE A 527 -8.93 -3.10 -6.98
N LEU A 528 -10.01 -2.32 -6.81
CA LEU A 528 -11.36 -2.87 -6.75
C LEU A 528 -11.77 -3.51 -8.09
N PHE A 529 -11.47 -2.86 -9.22
CA PHE A 529 -11.72 -3.41 -10.54
C PHE A 529 -10.92 -4.69 -10.81
N ALA A 530 -9.64 -4.74 -10.46
CA ALA A 530 -8.79 -5.92 -10.64
C ALA A 530 -9.36 -7.15 -9.91
N LEU A 531 -9.80 -6.97 -8.66
CA LEU A 531 -10.47 -8.00 -7.88
C LEU A 531 -11.76 -8.47 -8.56
N MET A 532 -12.61 -7.52 -8.97
CA MET A 532 -13.93 -7.83 -9.50
C MET A 532 -13.88 -8.42 -10.90
N MET A 533 -13.02 -7.92 -11.79
CA MET A 533 -12.84 -8.51 -13.11
C MET A 533 -12.42 -9.99 -12.99
N SER A 534 -11.47 -10.30 -12.11
CA SER A 534 -11.00 -11.66 -11.88
C SER A 534 -12.13 -12.58 -11.38
N TYR A 535 -12.91 -12.12 -10.40
CA TYR A 535 -14.07 -12.86 -9.90
C TYR A 535 -15.12 -13.09 -10.99
N ILE A 536 -15.53 -12.01 -11.66
CA ILE A 536 -16.65 -12.01 -12.62
C ILE A 536 -16.33 -12.89 -13.83
N LEU A 537 -15.16 -12.72 -14.44
CA LEU A 537 -14.79 -13.42 -15.66
C LEU A 537 -14.65 -14.93 -15.43
N VAL A 538 -13.98 -15.33 -14.35
CA VAL A 538 -13.81 -16.76 -14.03
C VAL A 538 -15.14 -17.40 -13.67
N PHE A 539 -15.97 -16.73 -12.86
CA PHE A 539 -17.31 -17.21 -12.56
C PHE A 539 -18.17 -17.34 -13.83
N PHE A 540 -18.16 -16.30 -14.69
CA PHE A 540 -18.97 -16.29 -15.92
C PHE A 540 -18.62 -17.47 -16.81
N VAL A 541 -17.34 -17.71 -17.10
CA VAL A 541 -16.89 -18.83 -17.94
C VAL A 541 -17.26 -20.17 -17.31
N ALA A 542 -17.01 -20.34 -16.01
CA ALA A 542 -17.32 -21.56 -15.28
C ALA A 542 -18.84 -21.89 -15.30
N ASP A 543 -19.69 -20.88 -15.11
CA ASP A 543 -21.15 -21.03 -15.16
C ASP A 543 -21.62 -21.43 -16.58
N ARG A 544 -21.04 -20.85 -17.64
CA ARG A 544 -21.36 -21.17 -19.02
C ARG A 544 -20.89 -22.58 -19.44
N ILE A 545 -19.71 -22.98 -18.99
CA ILE A 545 -19.22 -24.37 -19.22
C ILE A 545 -20.20 -25.38 -18.59
N LYS A 546 -20.66 -25.11 -17.37
CA LYS A 546 -21.63 -25.95 -16.68
C LYS A 546 -22.95 -26.04 -17.45
N ILE A 547 -23.51 -24.88 -17.87
CA ILE A 547 -24.73 -24.83 -18.66
C ILE A 547 -24.56 -25.66 -19.97
N LEU A 548 -23.41 -25.56 -20.61
CA LEU A 548 -23.09 -26.33 -21.81
C LEU A 548 -23.09 -27.84 -21.54
N GLN A 549 -22.51 -28.29 -20.43
CA GLN A 549 -22.47 -29.70 -20.04
C GLN A 549 -23.86 -30.25 -19.73
N GLU A 550 -24.65 -29.51 -18.95
CA GLU A 550 -26.03 -29.90 -18.60
C GLU A 550 -26.96 -29.95 -19.85
N THR A 551 -26.75 -29.05 -20.81
CA THR A 551 -27.59 -28.95 -22.00
C THR A 551 -27.24 -30.01 -23.08
N LYS A 552 -25.97 -30.46 -23.11
CA LYS A 552 -25.57 -31.57 -24.03
C LYS A 552 -26.25 -32.91 -23.71
N LEU A 553 -26.76 -33.06 -22.49
CA LEU A 553 -27.53 -34.24 -22.09
C LEU A 553 -28.97 -34.23 -22.60
N ASP A 554 -29.46 -33.10 -23.14
CA ASP A 554 -30.79 -32.94 -23.69
C ASP A 554 -30.72 -32.29 -25.08
N ASN A 555 -30.81 -33.14 -26.11
CA ASN A 555 -30.66 -32.77 -27.53
C ASN A 555 -31.64 -31.73 -28.08
N ARG A 556 -32.61 -31.27 -27.25
CA ARG A 556 -33.67 -30.31 -27.66
C ARG A 556 -33.25 -28.83 -27.62
N TYR A 557 -31.98 -28.50 -27.30
CA TYR A 557 -31.57 -27.12 -27.04
C TYR A 557 -30.34 -26.62 -27.83
N GLU A 558 -30.27 -26.88 -29.13
CA GLU A 558 -29.17 -26.44 -30.02
C GLU A 558 -28.83 -24.94 -29.89
N LYS A 559 -29.87 -24.07 -29.91
CA LYS A 559 -29.69 -22.61 -29.77
C LYS A 559 -28.99 -22.24 -28.44
N LYS A 560 -29.36 -22.93 -27.35
CA LYS A 560 -28.76 -22.67 -26.00
C LYS A 560 -27.32 -23.17 -25.97
N VAL A 561 -27.00 -24.30 -26.63
CA VAL A 561 -25.62 -24.81 -26.76
C VAL A 561 -24.76 -23.83 -27.55
N ARG A 562 -25.25 -23.36 -28.72
CA ARG A 562 -24.52 -22.38 -29.54
C ARG A 562 -24.24 -21.09 -28.79
N LEU A 563 -25.26 -20.55 -28.11
CA LEU A 563 -25.09 -19.31 -27.29
C LEU A 563 -24.06 -19.50 -26.16
N SER A 564 -24.12 -20.63 -25.44
CA SER A 564 -23.15 -20.92 -24.39
C SER A 564 -21.72 -21.04 -24.90
N LYS A 565 -21.50 -21.64 -26.08
CA LYS A 565 -20.17 -21.68 -26.72
C LYS A 565 -19.65 -20.27 -27.02
N VAL A 566 -20.47 -19.41 -27.65
CA VAL A 566 -20.08 -18.03 -27.94
C VAL A 566 -19.72 -17.28 -26.66
N GLN A 567 -20.53 -17.43 -25.60
CA GLN A 567 -20.29 -16.77 -24.31
C GLN A 567 -18.99 -17.26 -23.63
N ILE A 568 -18.67 -18.56 -23.74
CA ILE A 568 -17.39 -19.12 -23.25
C ILE A 568 -16.22 -18.52 -24.02
N THR A 569 -16.32 -18.43 -25.35
CA THR A 569 -15.27 -17.85 -26.19
C THR A 569 -15.04 -16.39 -25.84
N VAL A 570 -16.09 -15.56 -25.75
CA VAL A 570 -15.99 -14.15 -25.39
C VAL A 570 -15.41 -13.98 -23.98
N GLY A 571 -15.87 -14.77 -23.01
CA GLY A 571 -15.33 -14.74 -21.64
C GLY A 571 -13.87 -15.19 -21.58
N GLY A 572 -13.50 -16.21 -22.36
CA GLY A 572 -12.12 -16.65 -22.49
C GLY A 572 -11.21 -15.58 -23.10
N MET A 573 -11.67 -14.89 -24.16
CA MET A 573 -10.94 -13.76 -24.75
C MET A 573 -10.76 -12.60 -23.76
N ALA A 574 -11.78 -12.30 -22.96
CA ALA A 574 -11.68 -11.28 -21.91
C ALA A 574 -10.67 -11.67 -20.81
N ILE A 575 -10.59 -12.96 -20.43
CA ILE A 575 -9.55 -13.47 -19.51
C ILE A 575 -8.16 -13.33 -20.14
N ILE A 576 -8.00 -13.69 -21.41
CA ILE A 576 -6.72 -13.53 -22.13
C ILE A 576 -6.32 -12.06 -22.18
N LEU A 577 -7.26 -11.15 -22.46
CA LEU A 577 -7.00 -9.72 -22.45
C LEU A 577 -6.56 -9.24 -21.06
N LEU A 578 -7.21 -9.70 -19.99
CA LEU A 578 -6.80 -9.37 -18.61
C LEU A 578 -5.40 -9.89 -18.29
N ILE A 579 -5.07 -11.12 -18.69
CA ILE A 579 -3.73 -11.71 -18.50
C ILE A 579 -2.70 -10.93 -19.33
N SER A 580 -3.04 -10.50 -20.55
CA SER A 580 -2.11 -9.77 -21.41
C SER A 580 -1.69 -8.41 -20.82
N THR A 581 -2.50 -7.81 -19.94
CA THR A 581 -2.11 -6.59 -19.22
C THR A 581 -0.94 -6.83 -18.25
N CYS A 582 -0.65 -8.08 -17.87
CA CYS A 582 0.56 -8.43 -17.10
C CYS A 582 1.86 -8.26 -17.93
N GLY A 583 1.76 -8.15 -19.25
CA GLY A 583 2.89 -7.77 -20.10
C GLY A 583 3.47 -6.40 -19.75
N TYR A 584 2.66 -5.54 -19.13
CA TYR A 584 3.13 -4.28 -18.56
C TYR A 584 4.27 -4.48 -17.56
N PHE A 585 4.14 -5.43 -16.63
CA PHE A 585 5.18 -5.75 -15.65
C PHE A 585 6.50 -6.11 -16.33
N VAL A 586 6.45 -6.93 -17.38
CA VAL A 586 7.66 -7.32 -18.13
C VAL A 586 8.29 -6.11 -18.82
N ASN A 587 7.48 -5.27 -19.46
CA ASN A 587 7.96 -4.05 -20.11
C ASN A 587 8.55 -3.06 -19.08
N ALA A 588 7.81 -2.80 -18.00
CA ALA A 588 8.22 -1.85 -16.98
C ALA A 588 9.53 -2.27 -16.29
N THR A 589 9.66 -3.55 -15.93
CA THR A 589 10.89 -4.07 -15.32
C THR A 589 12.07 -4.05 -16.30
N THR A 590 11.85 -4.37 -17.57
CA THR A 590 12.91 -4.32 -18.59
C THR A 590 13.37 -2.89 -18.84
N ASN A 591 12.45 -1.92 -18.90
CA ASN A 591 12.79 -0.50 -19.05
C ASN A 591 13.53 0.04 -17.81
N TRP A 592 12.97 -0.22 -16.61
CA TRP A 592 13.49 0.35 -15.37
C TRP A 592 14.85 -0.20 -14.98
N PHE A 593 15.10 -1.47 -15.26
CA PHE A 593 16.36 -2.15 -14.94
C PHE A 593 17.37 -2.17 -16.10
N THR A 594 17.14 -1.40 -17.15
CA THR A 594 18.02 -1.30 -18.34
C THR A 594 18.32 -2.67 -18.96
N GLY A 595 17.28 -3.48 -19.16
CA GLY A 595 17.32 -4.79 -19.77
C GLY A 595 16.80 -5.91 -18.88
N PHE A 596 16.92 -7.15 -19.33
CA PHE A 596 16.42 -8.30 -18.61
C PHE A 596 17.19 -8.50 -17.29
N PRO A 597 16.50 -8.81 -16.15
CA PRO A 597 17.13 -8.93 -14.83
C PRO A 597 17.92 -10.23 -14.67
N LEU A 598 19.13 -10.27 -15.24
CA LEU A 598 20.06 -11.39 -15.12
C LEU A 598 20.82 -11.32 -13.79
N LYS A 599 21.10 -12.49 -13.19
CA LYS A 599 21.75 -12.60 -11.87
C LYS A 599 23.07 -11.82 -11.74
N ASN A 600 23.88 -11.77 -12.79
CA ASN A 600 25.14 -11.02 -12.81
C ASN A 600 24.98 -9.49 -12.70
N LYS A 601 23.77 -8.98 -12.89
CA LYS A 601 23.42 -7.56 -12.72
C LYS A 601 22.78 -7.26 -11.36
N TYR A 602 22.49 -8.26 -10.53
CA TYR A 602 21.99 -8.05 -9.19
C TYR A 602 23.03 -7.33 -8.35
N GLN A 603 22.64 -6.23 -7.72
CA GLN A 603 23.52 -5.41 -6.90
C GLN A 603 23.40 -5.78 -5.43
N THR A 604 22.39 -5.23 -4.75
CA THR A 604 22.14 -5.39 -3.32
C THR A 604 20.74 -4.85 -2.99
N LEU A 605 20.25 -5.13 -1.79
CA LEU A 605 19.05 -4.45 -1.25
C LEU A 605 19.41 -3.16 -0.49
N ASN A 606 20.68 -2.78 -0.40
CA ASN A 606 21.09 -1.58 0.30
C ASN A 606 20.64 -0.31 -0.44
N ALA A 607 19.63 0.37 0.14
CA ALA A 607 19.01 1.56 -0.42
C ALA A 607 19.94 2.79 -0.50
N THR A 608 21.08 2.77 0.20
CA THR A 608 22.05 3.88 0.27
C THR A 608 23.35 3.61 -0.48
N ALA A 609 23.52 2.42 -1.08
CA ALA A 609 24.79 2.04 -1.75
C ALA A 609 25.19 2.98 -2.89
N TYR A 610 24.22 3.64 -3.55
CA TYR A 610 24.49 4.55 -4.65
C TYR A 610 25.30 5.80 -4.25
N ILE A 611 25.21 6.25 -2.99
CA ILE A 611 25.92 7.44 -2.49
C ILE A 611 27.42 7.20 -2.47
N GLU A 612 27.85 5.97 -2.16
CA GLU A 612 29.28 5.62 -2.12
C GLU A 612 29.98 5.77 -3.48
N ASN A 613 29.24 5.59 -4.56
CA ASN A 613 29.75 5.77 -5.92
C ASN A 613 29.66 7.22 -6.41
N ALA A 614 28.66 7.97 -5.93
CA ALA A 614 28.37 9.31 -6.43
C ALA A 614 29.15 10.41 -5.69
N ILE A 615 29.23 10.30 -4.35
CA ILE A 615 29.87 11.29 -3.45
C ILE A 615 30.60 10.54 -2.32
N PRO A 616 31.71 9.86 -2.61
CA PRO A 616 32.36 8.92 -1.67
C PRO A 616 32.80 9.55 -0.35
N GLU A 617 33.29 10.80 -0.37
CA GLU A 617 33.74 11.53 0.82
C GLU A 617 32.56 11.82 1.75
N ASP A 618 31.45 12.36 1.20
CA ASP A 618 30.22 12.62 1.97
C ASP A 618 29.62 11.30 2.48
N ALA A 619 29.69 10.22 1.68
CA ALA A 619 29.25 8.90 2.11
C ALA A 619 30.06 8.37 3.31
N ALA A 620 31.38 8.60 3.33
CA ALA A 620 32.25 8.23 4.44
C ALA A 620 31.87 9.03 5.71
N ALA A 621 31.65 10.34 5.57
CA ALA A 621 31.19 11.22 6.67
C ALA A 621 29.82 10.80 7.21
N ILE A 622 28.85 10.48 6.35
CA ILE A 622 27.53 9.96 6.71
C ILE A 622 27.65 8.61 7.45
N ARG A 623 28.51 7.71 7.01
CA ARG A 623 28.79 6.46 7.74
C ARG A 623 29.37 6.73 9.12
N TRP A 624 30.29 7.70 9.24
CA TRP A 624 30.86 8.10 10.51
C TRP A 624 29.77 8.60 11.47
N LEU A 625 28.87 9.50 11.01
CA LEU A 625 27.72 10.00 11.80
C LEU A 625 26.81 8.85 12.26
N ASN A 626 26.47 7.95 11.35
CA ASN A 626 25.61 6.79 11.68
C ASN A 626 26.24 5.84 12.72
N LYS A 627 27.58 5.73 12.75
CA LYS A 627 28.32 4.86 13.68
C LYS A 627 28.55 5.50 15.04
N ASN A 628 28.89 6.79 15.06
CA ASN A 628 29.44 7.43 16.25
C ASN A 628 28.42 8.30 17.00
N ILE A 629 27.32 8.73 16.34
CA ILE A 629 26.35 9.63 16.96
C ILE A 629 25.10 8.84 17.40
N THR A 630 24.75 8.98 18.67
CA THR A 630 23.51 8.45 19.27
C THR A 630 22.49 9.56 19.48
N GLY A 631 21.19 9.22 19.50
CA GLY A 631 20.11 10.19 19.61
C GLY A 631 19.92 11.00 18.33
N GLN A 632 19.39 12.21 18.47
CA GLN A 632 19.05 13.11 17.37
C GLN A 632 19.61 14.54 17.62
N PRO A 633 20.96 14.73 17.80
CA PRO A 633 21.53 16.07 17.82
C PRO A 633 21.38 16.74 16.45
N THR A 634 21.24 18.07 16.44
CA THR A 634 21.11 18.84 15.22
C THR A 634 22.43 18.89 14.44
N VAL A 635 22.38 18.55 13.17
CA VAL A 635 23.50 18.65 12.22
C VAL A 635 23.17 19.71 11.18
N LEU A 636 23.98 20.75 11.10
CA LEU A 636 23.87 21.73 10.04
C LEU A 636 24.36 21.14 8.72
N GLU A 637 23.54 21.22 7.69
CA GLU A 637 23.88 20.98 6.28
C GLU A 637 23.21 22.03 5.39
N ALA A 638 23.59 22.14 4.13
CA ALA A 638 22.98 23.09 3.20
C ALA A 638 21.48 22.88 3.06
N CYS A 639 20.71 23.96 3.08
CA CYS A 639 19.28 23.92 2.83
C CYS A 639 18.99 23.37 1.43
N GLY A 640 18.12 22.37 1.31
CA GLY A 640 17.86 21.68 0.05
C GLY A 640 16.67 22.19 -0.74
N ASP A 641 16.73 22.00 -2.05
CA ASP A 641 15.58 22.11 -2.94
C ASP A 641 14.91 20.75 -3.12
N SER A 642 13.59 20.71 -3.06
CA SER A 642 12.83 19.45 -3.18
C SER A 642 13.12 18.73 -4.49
N TYR A 643 13.31 17.42 -4.40
CA TYR A 643 13.62 16.52 -5.53
C TYR A 643 14.99 16.72 -6.19
N LYS A 644 15.84 17.60 -5.65
CA LYS A 644 17.19 17.79 -6.17
C LYS A 644 18.12 16.71 -5.61
N ASP A 645 18.95 16.19 -6.49
CA ASP A 645 19.87 15.10 -6.16
C ASP A 645 20.87 15.52 -5.07
N TYR A 646 21.00 14.66 -4.08
CA TYR A 646 21.91 14.80 -2.92
C TYR A 646 21.62 15.96 -1.95
N ASP A 647 20.69 16.87 -2.26
CA ASP A 647 20.29 17.90 -1.32
C ASP A 647 19.70 17.26 -0.05
N ASN A 648 20.18 17.68 1.12
CA ASN A 648 19.83 17.11 2.44
C ASN A 648 20.16 15.62 2.61
N ARG A 649 21.28 15.19 2.00
CA ARG A 649 21.79 13.81 2.12
C ARG A 649 22.17 13.41 3.53
N VAL A 650 22.66 14.37 4.34
CA VAL A 650 23.10 14.08 5.71
C VAL A 650 21.88 13.76 6.57
N SER A 651 20.90 14.66 6.64
CA SER A 651 19.68 14.42 7.43
C SER A 651 18.87 13.22 6.95
N ALA A 652 18.66 13.06 5.64
CA ALA A 652 17.91 11.94 5.07
C ALA A 652 18.59 10.58 5.34
N MET A 653 19.93 10.48 5.21
CA MET A 653 20.66 9.22 5.35
C MET A 653 21.04 8.90 6.79
N THR A 654 20.96 9.86 7.69
CA THR A 654 21.26 9.65 9.12
C THR A 654 20.03 9.68 10.00
N GLY A 655 18.97 10.42 9.63
CA GLY A 655 17.81 10.73 10.48
C GLY A 655 18.14 11.75 11.57
N LEU A 656 19.25 12.47 11.44
CA LEU A 656 19.61 13.60 12.31
C LEU A 656 18.89 14.85 11.82
N PRO A 657 18.27 15.66 12.72
CA PRO A 657 17.61 16.88 12.31
C PRO A 657 18.60 17.91 11.76
N THR A 658 18.20 18.62 10.70
CA THR A 658 18.90 19.80 10.20
C THR A 658 18.05 21.05 10.36
N VAL A 659 18.67 22.24 10.29
CA VAL A 659 17.98 23.53 10.51
C VAL A 659 16.82 23.70 9.56
N LEU A 660 17.04 23.43 8.24
CA LEU A 660 16.01 23.35 7.22
C LEU A 660 16.45 22.42 6.10
N GLY A 661 15.60 21.45 5.80
CA GLY A 661 15.81 20.50 4.70
C GLY A 661 15.13 20.92 3.40
N TRP A 662 14.34 20.03 2.80
CA TRP A 662 13.61 20.29 1.56
C TRP A 662 12.60 21.42 1.74
N TYR A 663 13.00 22.61 1.35
CA TYR A 663 12.29 23.87 1.57
C TYR A 663 10.81 23.83 1.15
N VAL A 664 10.51 23.34 -0.07
CA VAL A 664 9.11 23.32 -0.55
C VAL A 664 8.25 22.36 0.24
N HIS A 665 8.81 21.20 0.68
CA HIS A 665 8.08 20.24 1.49
C HIS A 665 7.76 20.79 2.87
N GLU A 666 8.73 21.40 3.54
CA GLU A 666 8.52 21.99 4.86
C GLU A 666 7.51 23.15 4.82
N TRP A 667 7.63 24.02 3.81
CA TRP A 667 6.62 25.04 3.58
C TRP A 667 5.21 24.46 3.40
N LEU A 668 5.07 23.42 2.59
CA LEU A 668 3.77 22.77 2.35
C LEU A 668 3.21 22.14 3.62
N TRP A 669 4.05 21.52 4.41
CA TRP A 669 3.61 20.81 5.61
C TRP A 669 3.30 21.75 6.77
N ARG A 670 3.98 22.92 6.87
CA ARG A 670 3.85 23.85 8.01
C ARG A 670 3.09 25.10 7.68
N ASN A 671 2.94 25.44 6.41
CA ASN A 671 2.27 26.67 5.93
C ASN A 671 2.80 27.96 6.59
N ASN A 672 4.12 28.09 6.71
CA ASN A 672 4.77 29.21 7.37
C ASN A 672 5.98 29.71 6.55
N LEU A 673 5.69 30.33 5.40
CA LEU A 673 6.70 30.76 4.43
C LEU A 673 7.75 31.72 5.01
N ASP A 674 7.35 32.55 5.96
CA ASP A 674 8.27 33.55 6.55
C ASP A 674 9.34 32.86 7.42
N GLU A 675 8.97 31.87 8.20
CA GLU A 675 9.92 31.14 9.06
C GLU A 675 10.86 30.26 8.20
N GLU A 676 10.34 29.59 7.16
CA GLU A 676 11.18 28.80 6.26
C GLU A 676 12.17 29.68 5.49
N ASN A 677 11.75 30.87 4.99
CA ASN A 677 12.64 31.81 4.36
C ASN A 677 13.73 32.31 5.33
N LYS A 678 13.35 32.61 6.56
CA LYS A 678 14.31 33.04 7.59
C LYS A 678 15.33 31.93 7.88
N ARG A 679 14.91 30.68 8.08
CA ARG A 679 15.81 29.56 8.31
C ARG A 679 16.76 29.36 7.12
N ARG A 680 16.26 29.48 5.89
CA ARG A 680 17.08 29.40 4.68
C ARG A 680 18.19 30.45 4.66
N THR A 681 17.85 31.71 4.95
CA THR A 681 18.82 32.82 5.02
C THR A 681 19.81 32.61 6.19
N ASP A 682 19.33 32.18 7.35
CA ASP A 682 20.18 31.93 8.51
C ASP A 682 21.22 30.83 8.22
N VAL A 683 20.82 29.74 7.53
CA VAL A 683 21.77 28.67 7.11
C VAL A 683 22.82 29.19 6.14
N GLU A 684 22.44 30.00 5.15
CA GLU A 684 23.37 30.64 4.23
C GLU A 684 24.36 31.56 4.98
N THR A 685 23.87 32.39 5.91
CA THR A 685 24.67 33.27 6.76
C THR A 685 25.69 32.47 7.60
N ILE A 686 25.28 31.34 8.18
CA ILE A 686 26.21 30.51 8.96
C ILE A 686 27.37 30.02 8.07
N TYR A 687 27.10 29.63 6.82
CA TYR A 687 28.16 29.10 5.93
C TYR A 687 29.06 30.20 5.34
N THR A 688 28.57 31.43 5.14
CA THR A 688 29.24 32.45 4.34
C THR A 688 29.73 33.67 5.14
N SER A 689 29.16 33.92 6.32
CA SER A 689 29.52 35.10 7.14
C SER A 689 30.99 35.07 7.62
N THR A 690 31.58 36.23 7.76
CA THR A 690 32.89 36.44 8.38
C THR A 690 32.79 36.88 9.84
N ASP A 691 31.58 37.20 10.31
CA ASP A 691 31.35 37.61 11.72
C ASP A 691 31.11 36.37 12.61
N LYS A 692 32.13 36.06 13.39
CA LYS A 692 32.09 34.93 14.34
C LYS A 692 30.94 35.02 15.34
N LYS A 693 30.60 36.24 15.79
CA LYS A 693 29.54 36.45 16.80
C LYS A 693 28.16 36.14 16.20
N GLU A 694 27.91 36.65 15.00
CA GLU A 694 26.67 36.39 14.27
C GLU A 694 26.47 34.88 14.00
N VAL A 695 27.52 34.19 13.53
CA VAL A 695 27.48 32.75 13.28
C VAL A 695 27.19 31.99 14.57
N GLN A 696 27.83 32.34 15.68
CA GLN A 696 27.61 31.67 16.97
C GLN A 696 26.18 31.87 17.48
N GLU A 697 25.62 33.09 17.37
CA GLU A 697 24.25 33.39 17.78
C GLU A 697 23.23 32.56 16.98
N LEU A 698 23.48 32.35 15.69
CA LEU A 698 22.62 31.51 14.83
C LEU A 698 22.75 30.00 15.14
N LEU A 699 23.98 29.52 15.42
CA LEU A 699 24.20 28.13 15.81
C LEU A 699 23.52 27.83 17.16
N ASP A 700 23.63 28.74 18.14
CA ASP A 700 22.98 28.63 19.45
C ASP A 700 21.44 28.67 19.30
N LYS A 701 20.90 29.55 18.43
CA LYS A 701 19.47 29.67 18.17
C LYS A 701 18.83 28.33 17.67
N TYR A 702 19.55 27.56 16.86
CA TYR A 702 19.07 26.33 16.32
C TYR A 702 19.60 25.09 17.06
N GLU A 703 20.29 25.28 18.19
CA GLU A 703 20.88 24.20 18.99
C GLU A 703 21.74 23.24 18.13
N VAL A 704 22.54 23.81 17.21
CA VAL A 704 23.40 23.04 16.30
C VAL A 704 24.52 22.38 17.12
N ASN A 705 24.69 21.08 16.95
CA ASN A 705 25.74 20.31 17.64
C ASN A 705 26.89 19.92 16.69
N TYR A 706 26.60 19.83 15.40
CA TYR A 706 27.58 19.46 14.38
C TYR A 706 27.39 20.31 13.14
N ILE A 707 28.49 20.73 12.53
CA ILE A 707 28.49 21.39 11.21
C ILE A 707 29.08 20.41 10.21
N PHE A 708 28.30 20.09 9.17
CA PHE A 708 28.75 19.32 8.03
C PHE A 708 29.20 20.26 6.91
N ILE A 709 30.37 20.02 6.35
CA ILE A 709 30.89 20.77 5.21
C ILE A 709 31.34 19.73 4.18
N GLY A 710 30.71 19.72 3.03
CA GLY A 710 30.98 18.75 1.96
C GLY A 710 30.55 19.24 0.60
N SER A 711 30.37 18.33 -0.34
CA SER A 711 30.14 18.63 -1.76
C SER A 711 28.97 19.59 -2.03
N CYS A 712 27.83 19.39 -1.38
CA CYS A 712 26.66 20.22 -1.61
C CYS A 712 26.79 21.63 -0.99
N GLU A 713 27.46 21.78 0.14
CA GLU A 713 27.70 23.04 0.78
C GLU A 713 28.57 23.94 -0.12
N TYR A 714 29.66 23.40 -0.68
CA TYR A 714 30.50 24.12 -1.63
C TYR A 714 29.80 24.43 -2.95
N GLN A 715 28.92 23.55 -3.41
CA GLN A 715 28.18 23.78 -4.64
C GLN A 715 27.10 24.85 -4.48
N LYS A 716 26.48 24.93 -3.30
CA LYS A 716 25.32 25.79 -3.07
C LYS A 716 25.69 27.18 -2.64
N TYR A 717 26.74 27.33 -1.84
CA TYR A 717 27.14 28.62 -1.26
C TYR A 717 28.50 29.06 -1.80
N GLU A 718 28.50 30.21 -2.46
CA GLU A 718 29.74 30.87 -2.85
C GLU A 718 30.48 31.39 -1.60
N GLY A 719 31.73 31.03 -1.41
CA GLY A 719 32.57 31.53 -0.32
C GLY A 719 32.30 30.89 1.04
N VAL A 720 32.05 29.59 1.13
CA VAL A 720 31.96 28.86 2.41
C VAL A 720 33.19 29.16 3.27
N ASN A 721 32.99 29.74 4.45
CA ASN A 721 34.04 30.15 5.35
C ASN A 721 34.56 29.00 6.22
N VAL A 722 35.26 28.06 5.58
CA VAL A 722 35.79 26.84 6.24
C VAL A 722 36.69 27.18 7.43
N ALA A 723 37.51 28.27 7.32
CA ALA A 723 38.42 28.67 8.38
C ALA A 723 37.68 29.10 9.64
N LEU A 724 36.61 29.91 9.49
CA LEU A 724 35.76 30.30 10.61
C LEU A 724 35.06 29.08 11.20
N LEU A 725 34.35 28.33 10.39
CA LEU A 725 33.55 27.17 10.83
C LEU A 725 34.42 26.14 11.59
N SER A 726 35.61 25.83 11.07
CA SER A 726 36.56 24.92 11.73
C SER A 726 37.10 25.46 13.05
N SER A 727 37.11 26.80 13.28
CA SER A 727 37.57 27.42 14.51
C SER A 727 36.53 27.42 15.65
N LEU A 728 35.27 27.04 15.34
CA LEU A 728 34.16 27.06 16.29
C LEU A 728 34.09 25.82 17.18
N GLY A 729 34.72 24.70 16.75
CA GLY A 729 34.65 23.44 17.47
C GLY A 729 35.77 22.48 17.11
N GLU A 730 35.57 21.22 17.45
CA GLU A 730 36.52 20.13 17.19
C GLU A 730 36.23 19.46 15.81
N ILE A 731 37.23 19.31 14.96
CA ILE A 731 37.09 18.53 13.72
C ILE A 731 37.11 17.05 14.11
N VAL A 732 35.94 16.40 14.11
CA VAL A 732 35.77 14.99 14.48
C VAL A 732 35.84 14.03 13.30
N PHE A 733 35.70 14.55 12.08
CA PHE A 733 35.88 13.80 10.83
C PHE A 733 36.44 14.73 9.74
N LYS A 734 37.38 14.23 8.97
CA LYS A 734 37.90 14.91 7.77
C LYS A 734 38.39 13.88 6.75
N GLU A 735 37.90 14.00 5.52
CA GLU A 735 38.36 13.23 4.35
C GLU A 735 38.30 14.15 3.14
N GLU A 736 39.46 14.43 2.54
CA GLU A 736 39.64 15.39 1.44
C GLU A 736 38.92 16.75 1.73
N ASN A 737 37.88 17.06 0.97
CA ASN A 737 37.11 18.30 1.12
C ASN A 737 35.92 18.19 2.08
N THR A 738 35.59 16.99 2.56
CA THR A 738 34.47 16.78 3.48
C THR A 738 34.92 16.74 4.92
N MET A 739 34.26 17.48 5.79
CA MET A 739 34.55 17.52 7.22
C MET A 739 33.30 17.66 8.09
N ILE A 740 33.43 17.22 9.34
CA ILE A 740 32.43 17.41 10.40
C ILE A 740 33.11 18.11 11.55
N VAL A 741 32.53 19.26 11.96
CA VAL A 741 32.96 20.01 13.12
C VAL A 741 31.94 19.80 14.23
N LYS A 742 32.38 19.34 15.41
CA LYS A 742 31.56 19.21 16.63
C LYS A 742 31.69 20.49 17.43
N LEU A 743 30.55 21.10 17.77
CA LEU A 743 30.45 22.30 18.58
C LEU A 743 30.44 21.99 20.06
#